data_2a1614f97dd7698859af9fd23302830c
#
_entry.id   2a1614f97dd7698859af9fd23302830c
#
_cell.length_a   1.000
_cell.length_b   1.000
_cell.length_c   1.000
_cell.angle_alpha   90.00
_cell.angle_beta   90.00
_cell.angle_gamma   90.00
#
_symmetry.space_group_name_H-M   'P 1'
#
loop_
_entity.id
_entity.type
_entity.pdbx_description
1 polymer ?
#
loop_
_entity_poly.entity_id
_entity_poly.type
_entity_poly.pdbx_seq_one_letter_code
_entity_poly.pdbx_strand_id
1 'polypeptide(L)'
;MAGRTNGRTAALVVAVVGALAVAHAGCGSDDPQLFVRPLDAGSDRDATDEKLPDVDPTLGGPCTDDKQCDDQIPCTFDRCDQAIARCRNVPDDTLCDDQTYCNGREVCVLRRGCTAGPVVTCQDDSVCTIDRCNEATKGCEHKPRDLDGDGDPDDHCVGKADCDDLDPNISSTHSEVCGNFIDDNCDGRVDEAGCVQAANDVCATALSVTASGTYLLSTVATRKDYTTTCSVTTPSSAKDVVVKVVVPGNPGDAPKDVEVWANAQVSTNEVAIAVQTTCGQVASEVGCGHVAASPSARAVVRSAAAGSTIAVVVTSQLEGAVDLKVDIRAGIAAPTNESCAAPQSVTLETPFTVSLIDPAKDVPTDCDASKTGELTYAFTLAAPQDVRIFASTLVGSGVPVVSLRDASCTSELRCRVGSTVPVFARSLAAGTHVFAVSGTRQIDASVLVKTYPPTAAPANQICATAPPIATNSTVIVDLSAQEDAIKNGCLPGGSAAAYDLTLTQPSDVLVIGRFAQNELGGISLNQVGCTTADVLQCAKGATPQRVSKRNLPAGSYRVVVADELGQNAQVSVLVRPAVAPTSVGASDACASPFAIPVAGGFFTGNTTSSTADFNASCDAPGQPIGGARDQLLRLDLVQPQRVVFDMSGSFYTTLLDLRKGATCPGIEVPNACHVGFQASRSFLDLPLTAGTYFVQVDGYNADKGAWNLDVRVLPP
;
A
#
# COMPACT_ATOMS: atom_id res chain seq x y z
N MET A 1 -64.74 -11.42 -20.17
CA MET A 1 -64.93 -10.51 -21.30
C MET A 1 -63.60 -9.83 -21.51
N ALA A 2 -62.83 -10.27 -22.44
CA ALA A 2 -62.50 -9.67 -23.71
C ALA A 2 -61.70 -8.38 -23.51
N GLY A 3 -60.52 -8.18 -24.07
CA GLY A 3 -59.73 -8.77 -25.15
C GLY A 3 -58.39 -8.09 -25.29
N ARG A 4 -57.49 -8.90 -25.78
CA ARG A 4 -56.29 -8.70 -26.61
C ARG A 4 -55.96 -7.29 -27.14
N THR A 5 -54.66 -6.90 -27.20
CA THR A 5 -53.88 -7.03 -28.44
C THR A 5 -52.36 -6.82 -28.21
N ASN A 6 -51.61 -7.57 -29.01
CA ASN A 6 -50.15 -7.66 -29.13
C ASN A 6 -49.51 -6.42 -29.78
N GLY A 7 -48.28 -6.14 -29.44
CA GLY A 7 -47.34 -5.28 -30.16
C GLY A 7 -45.90 -5.75 -30.01
N ARG A 8 -45.42 -6.63 -30.87
CA ARG A 8 -44.00 -6.97 -31.05
C ARG A 8 -43.31 -5.87 -31.81
N THR A 9 -42.22 -5.36 -31.32
CA THR A 9 -41.26 -4.60 -32.15
C THR A 9 -39.92 -5.32 -32.07
N ALA A 10 -39.49 -5.81 -33.22
CA ALA A 10 -38.20 -6.42 -33.46
C ALA A 10 -37.13 -5.35 -33.57
N ALA A 11 -36.05 -5.47 -32.82
CA ALA A 11 -34.85 -4.68 -33.02
C ALA A 11 -33.85 -5.46 -33.88
N LEU A 12 -33.46 -4.81 -34.95
CA LEU A 12 -32.55 -5.27 -36.00
C LEU A 12 -31.12 -5.18 -35.48
N VAL A 13 -30.42 -6.32 -35.35
CA VAL A 13 -28.98 -6.36 -35.10
C VAL A 13 -28.26 -6.29 -36.44
N VAL A 14 -27.53 -5.21 -36.68
CA VAL A 14 -26.60 -5.08 -37.80
C VAL A 14 -25.23 -5.53 -37.34
N ALA A 15 -24.80 -6.68 -37.83
CA ALA A 15 -23.41 -7.16 -37.65
C ALA A 15 -22.54 -6.48 -38.72
N VAL A 16 -21.57 -5.68 -38.30
CA VAL A 16 -20.50 -5.18 -39.16
C VAL A 16 -19.29 -6.10 -38.97
N VAL A 17 -19.04 -6.91 -39.99
CA VAL A 17 -17.79 -7.67 -40.12
C VAL A 17 -16.74 -6.75 -40.70
N GLY A 18 -15.79 -6.31 -39.90
CA GLY A 18 -14.61 -5.59 -40.35
C GLY A 18 -13.40 -6.52 -40.31
N ALA A 19 -12.90 -6.91 -41.48
CA ALA A 19 -11.65 -7.62 -41.64
C ALA A 19 -10.49 -6.66 -41.32
N LEU A 20 -9.72 -6.93 -40.23
CA LEU A 20 -8.41 -6.29 -40.01
C LEU A 20 -7.33 -7.20 -40.55
N ALA A 21 -6.61 -6.70 -41.53
CA ALA A 21 -5.35 -7.25 -41.99
C ALA A 21 -4.29 -7.09 -40.91
N VAL A 22 -3.72 -8.19 -40.46
CA VAL A 22 -2.58 -8.20 -39.56
C VAL A 22 -1.34 -7.87 -40.35
N ALA A 23 -0.81 -6.66 -40.16
CA ALA A 23 0.54 -6.31 -40.57
C ALA A 23 1.48 -6.71 -39.42
N HIS A 24 2.37 -7.65 -39.68
CA HIS A 24 3.49 -7.98 -38.79
C HIS A 24 4.43 -6.78 -38.70
N ALA A 25 4.41 -6.07 -37.58
CA ALA A 25 5.49 -5.21 -37.17
C ALA A 25 6.05 -5.79 -35.88
N GLY A 26 7.36 -6.04 -35.88
CA GLY A 26 8.07 -6.73 -34.80
C GLY A 26 7.85 -6.06 -33.45
N CYS A 27 7.50 -6.83 -32.47
CA CYS A 27 7.49 -6.46 -31.07
C CYS A 27 8.94 -6.31 -30.59
N GLY A 28 9.33 -5.07 -30.32
CA GLY A 28 10.38 -4.83 -29.37
C GLY A 28 9.80 -5.15 -27.99
N SER A 29 10.49 -6.01 -27.26
CA SER A 29 10.18 -6.39 -25.89
C SER A 29 10.32 -5.18 -24.98
N ASP A 30 9.21 -4.54 -24.62
CA ASP A 30 9.14 -3.70 -23.44
C ASP A 30 8.81 -4.59 -22.25
N ASP A 31 9.86 -5.06 -21.61
CA ASP A 31 9.85 -5.68 -20.30
C ASP A 31 9.22 -4.70 -19.29
N PRO A 32 8.11 -5.03 -18.61
CA PRO A 32 7.69 -4.24 -17.47
C PRO A 32 8.62 -4.53 -16.29
N GLN A 33 9.78 -3.90 -16.31
CA GLN A 33 10.64 -3.83 -15.13
C GLN A 33 9.75 -3.39 -13.96
N LEU A 34 9.51 -4.30 -13.04
CA LEU A 34 9.11 -3.96 -11.68
C LEU A 34 10.22 -3.08 -11.11
N PHE A 35 10.12 -1.76 -11.34
CA PHE A 35 10.88 -0.80 -10.59
C PHE A 35 10.40 -0.84 -9.13
N VAL A 36 10.92 -1.79 -8.38
CA VAL A 36 11.16 -1.53 -6.97
C VAL A 36 12.31 -0.53 -6.99
N ARG A 37 11.98 0.76 -7.12
CA ARG A 37 12.95 1.79 -6.83
C ARG A 37 13.44 1.58 -5.40
N PRO A 38 14.75 1.55 -5.17
CA PRO A 38 15.25 1.85 -3.85
C PRO A 38 14.64 3.20 -3.46
N LEU A 39 14.08 3.28 -2.28
CA LEU A 39 13.86 4.56 -1.64
C LEU A 39 15.25 5.20 -1.58
N ASP A 40 15.54 6.10 -2.52
CA ASP A 40 16.71 6.92 -2.45
C ASP A 40 16.70 7.62 -1.09
N ALA A 41 17.54 7.16 -0.19
CA ALA A 41 17.97 7.90 0.98
C ALA A 41 18.95 8.99 0.51
N GLY A 42 18.51 9.84 -0.39
CA GLY A 42 19.30 10.89 -1.01
C GLY A 42 18.41 12.06 -1.37
N SER A 43 18.34 13.02 -0.47
CA SER A 43 17.98 14.40 -0.74
C SER A 43 16.69 14.66 -1.54
N ASP A 44 15.52 14.32 -0.99
CA ASP A 44 14.41 15.24 -1.12
C ASP A 44 14.67 16.44 -0.17
N ARG A 45 15.60 17.24 -0.59
CA ARG A 45 15.63 18.64 -0.21
C ARG A 45 14.59 19.28 -1.09
N ASP A 46 13.63 19.86 -0.39
CA ASP A 46 12.87 21.02 -0.82
C ASP A 46 11.42 20.77 -1.27
N ALA A 47 10.61 20.40 -0.31
CA ALA A 47 9.46 21.25 -0.06
C ALA A 47 9.98 22.37 0.84
N THR A 48 9.76 23.62 0.50
CA THR A 48 10.15 24.77 1.29
C THR A 48 9.79 24.51 2.73
N ASP A 49 10.83 24.31 3.51
CA ASP A 49 10.79 24.16 4.95
C ASP A 49 10.22 25.47 5.53
N GLU A 50 8.90 25.61 5.57
CA GLU A 50 8.31 26.42 6.60
C GLU A 50 8.57 25.64 7.88
N LYS A 51 9.75 25.88 8.43
CA LYS A 51 10.27 25.32 9.66
C LYS A 51 9.16 25.39 10.68
N LEU A 52 8.51 24.25 10.95
CA LEU A 52 7.91 24.04 12.25
C LEU A 52 8.92 24.59 13.26
N PRO A 53 8.53 25.41 14.25
CA PRO A 53 9.47 25.96 15.21
C PRO A 53 10.39 24.82 15.61
N ASP A 54 11.70 25.06 15.51
CA ASP A 54 12.78 24.09 15.75
C ASP A 54 12.59 23.43 17.11
N VAL A 55 11.69 22.47 17.17
CA VAL A 55 11.58 21.55 18.30
C VAL A 55 12.61 20.49 17.96
N ASP A 56 13.74 20.54 18.63
CA ASP A 56 14.74 19.49 18.58
C ASP A 56 14.00 18.14 18.80
N PRO A 57 13.92 17.27 17.78
CA PRO A 57 13.12 16.04 17.88
C PRO A 57 13.63 15.08 18.95
N THR A 58 14.84 15.29 19.43
CA THR A 58 15.43 14.51 20.53
C THR A 58 15.01 15.02 21.91
N LEU A 59 14.30 16.16 22.01
CA LEU A 59 13.87 16.72 23.30
C LEU A 59 12.51 16.16 23.74
N GLY A 60 12.52 15.50 24.88
CA GLY A 60 11.34 14.98 25.58
C GLY A 60 10.77 15.92 26.66
N GLY A 61 10.02 15.33 27.58
CA GLY A 61 9.40 16.02 28.73
C GLY A 61 10.39 16.57 29.75
N PRO A 62 9.92 17.27 30.80
CA PRO A 62 10.75 17.70 31.90
C PRO A 62 11.28 16.53 32.72
N CYS A 63 12.51 16.61 33.19
CA CYS A 63 13.17 15.55 33.98
C CYS A 63 14.09 16.11 35.07
N THR A 64 14.39 15.26 36.04
CA THR A 64 15.37 15.48 37.11
C THR A 64 16.41 14.37 37.20
N ASP A 65 16.15 13.21 36.60
CA ASP A 65 17.08 12.08 36.47
C ASP A 65 16.81 11.31 35.15
N ASP A 66 17.78 10.46 34.76
CA ASP A 66 17.72 9.74 33.46
C ASP A 66 16.58 8.73 33.40
N LYS A 67 16.14 8.16 34.53
CA LYS A 67 15.06 7.15 34.54
C LYS A 67 13.69 7.71 34.13
N GLN A 68 13.53 9.02 34.19
CA GLN A 68 12.31 9.68 33.76
C GLN A 68 12.27 9.90 32.26
N CYS A 69 13.37 9.64 31.57
CA CYS A 69 13.52 9.92 30.13
C CYS A 69 13.33 8.70 29.24
N ASP A 70 13.15 7.52 29.81
CA ASP A 70 12.91 6.28 29.07
C ASP A 70 11.67 6.44 28.16
N ASP A 71 11.92 6.56 26.85
CA ASP A 71 10.90 6.67 25.81
C ASP A 71 10.44 5.28 25.31
N GLN A 72 10.99 4.22 25.91
CA GLN A 72 10.74 2.82 25.57
C GLN A 72 11.15 2.43 24.13
N ILE A 73 12.02 3.21 23.51
CA ILE A 73 12.62 2.88 22.23
C ILE A 73 13.99 2.25 22.47
N PRO A 74 14.20 0.97 22.11
CA PRO A 74 15.41 0.26 22.49
C PRO A 74 16.69 0.83 21.89
N CYS A 75 16.60 1.63 20.86
CA CYS A 75 17.73 2.19 20.14
C CYS A 75 18.01 3.67 20.46
N THR A 76 17.37 4.24 21.46
CA THR A 76 17.68 5.59 21.94
C THR A 76 18.50 5.57 23.22
N PHE A 77 19.42 6.52 23.36
CA PHE A 77 20.05 6.85 24.61
C PHE A 77 19.26 7.92 25.34
N ASP A 78 18.59 7.50 26.42
CA ASP A 78 17.68 8.34 27.17
C ASP A 78 18.39 8.95 28.36
N ARG A 79 18.55 10.25 28.37
CA ARG A 79 19.19 10.98 29.44
C ARG A 79 18.50 12.29 29.77
N CYS A 80 18.60 12.69 31.00
CA CYS A 80 18.16 13.99 31.45
C CYS A 80 19.25 15.06 31.22
N ASP A 81 19.00 16.00 30.34
CA ASP A 81 19.87 17.16 30.16
C ASP A 81 19.64 18.13 31.34
N GLN A 82 20.53 18.08 32.31
CA GLN A 82 20.45 18.87 33.54
C GLN A 82 20.54 20.37 33.30
N ALA A 83 21.12 20.82 32.15
CA ALA A 83 21.25 22.23 31.84
C ALA A 83 19.91 22.88 31.45
N ILE A 84 19.03 22.09 30.88
CA ILE A 84 17.71 22.56 30.42
C ILE A 84 16.55 21.84 31.11
N ALA A 85 16.86 20.92 32.07
CA ALA A 85 15.91 20.10 32.81
C ALA A 85 14.89 19.37 31.91
N ARG A 86 15.37 18.84 30.76
CA ARG A 86 14.54 18.09 29.79
C ARG A 86 15.23 16.83 29.31
N CYS A 87 14.43 15.85 29.01
CA CYS A 87 14.90 14.60 28.44
C CYS A 87 15.52 14.80 27.05
N ARG A 88 16.62 14.11 26.79
CA ARG A 88 17.18 13.88 25.47
C ARG A 88 17.21 12.40 25.17
N ASN A 89 16.55 12.05 24.08
CA ASN A 89 16.45 10.69 23.56
C ASN A 89 17.23 10.68 22.24
N VAL A 90 18.49 10.29 22.31
CA VAL A 90 19.41 10.37 21.17
C VAL A 90 19.44 9.02 20.45
N PRO A 91 19.07 8.92 19.17
CA PRO A 91 19.11 7.67 18.43
C PRO A 91 20.56 7.20 18.23
N ASP A 92 20.76 5.88 18.34
CA ASP A 92 22.02 5.20 18.05
C ASP A 92 21.77 3.98 17.17
N ASP A 93 22.16 4.09 15.90
CA ASP A 93 22.03 3.04 14.89
C ASP A 93 22.74 1.73 15.28
N THR A 94 23.77 1.79 16.10
CA THR A 94 24.52 0.58 16.51
C THR A 94 23.71 -0.36 17.38
N LEU A 95 22.62 0.13 17.98
CA LEU A 95 21.71 -0.67 18.77
C LEU A 95 20.63 -1.38 17.94
N CYS A 96 20.62 -1.13 16.64
CA CYS A 96 19.64 -1.66 15.71
C CYS A 96 20.13 -2.86 14.88
N ASP A 97 21.44 -3.15 14.88
CA ASP A 97 22.04 -4.21 14.04
C ASP A 97 21.39 -5.59 14.33
N ASP A 98 20.59 -6.08 13.40
CA ASP A 98 19.93 -7.39 13.46
C ASP A 98 20.82 -8.52 12.92
N GLN A 99 22.04 -8.20 12.53
CA GLN A 99 23.05 -9.09 11.93
C GLN A 99 22.66 -9.66 10.55
N THR A 100 21.64 -9.12 9.93
CA THR A 100 21.19 -9.52 8.60
C THR A 100 21.86 -8.62 7.56
N TYR A 101 22.74 -9.17 6.74
CA TYR A 101 23.53 -8.39 5.78
C TYR A 101 22.70 -7.81 4.64
N CYS A 102 21.75 -8.61 4.12
CA CYS A 102 21.04 -8.29 2.88
C CYS A 102 19.92 -7.27 3.02
N ASN A 103 19.41 -7.07 4.23
CA ASN A 103 18.38 -6.04 4.48
C ASN A 103 18.98 -4.63 4.68
N GLY A 104 20.33 -4.54 4.65
CA GLY A 104 21.08 -3.31 4.85
C GLY A 104 21.26 -2.97 6.32
N ARG A 105 22.02 -1.92 6.58
CA ARG A 105 22.29 -1.50 7.95
C ARG A 105 21.08 -0.76 8.51
N GLU A 106 20.57 -1.23 9.64
CA GLU A 106 19.43 -0.63 10.32
C GLU A 106 19.77 0.77 10.87
N VAL A 107 18.78 1.61 10.86
CA VAL A 107 18.86 2.95 11.45
C VAL A 107 17.83 3.13 12.58
N CYS A 108 18.23 3.84 13.59
CA CYS A 108 17.37 4.22 14.70
C CYS A 108 16.56 5.47 14.33
N VAL A 109 15.28 5.32 14.14
CA VAL A 109 14.38 6.47 13.88
C VAL A 109 13.63 6.80 15.16
N LEU A 110 13.78 8.06 15.62
CA LEU A 110 13.07 8.56 16.80
C LEU A 110 11.57 8.25 16.69
N ARG A 111 11.01 7.73 17.77
CA ARG A 111 9.59 7.33 17.89
C ARG A 111 9.13 6.15 17.02
N ARG A 112 10.00 5.63 16.18
CA ARG A 112 9.75 4.43 15.36
C ARG A 112 10.58 3.22 15.81
N GLY A 113 11.68 3.49 16.47
CA GLY A 113 12.67 2.47 16.80
C GLY A 113 13.54 2.11 15.60
N CYS A 114 14.02 0.89 15.58
CA CYS A 114 14.89 0.39 14.51
C CYS A 114 14.10 0.19 13.21
N THR A 115 14.59 0.74 12.12
CA THR A 115 14.05 0.57 10.79
C THR A 115 15.13 0.03 9.86
N ALA A 116 14.71 -0.84 8.91
CA ALA A 116 15.64 -1.38 7.93
C ALA A 116 16.27 -0.27 7.10
N GLY A 117 17.57 -0.40 6.87
CA GLY A 117 18.33 0.46 5.97
C GLY A 117 18.07 0.15 4.49
N PRO A 118 18.79 0.82 3.58
CA PRO A 118 18.71 0.49 2.17
C PRO A 118 19.22 -0.94 1.96
N VAL A 119 18.38 -1.78 1.36
CA VAL A 119 18.75 -3.16 1.02
C VAL A 119 19.99 -3.21 0.13
N VAL A 120 20.82 -4.25 0.28
CA VAL A 120 21.98 -4.46 -0.58
C VAL A 120 21.50 -4.75 -2.00
N THR A 121 21.86 -3.88 -2.95
CA THR A 121 21.56 -4.07 -4.37
C THR A 121 22.73 -4.82 -5.02
N CYS A 122 22.41 -5.93 -5.68
CA CYS A 122 23.40 -6.82 -6.26
C CYS A 122 23.44 -6.80 -7.80
N GLN A 123 22.80 -5.86 -8.46
CA GLN A 123 22.71 -5.80 -9.93
C GLN A 123 24.08 -5.65 -10.56
N ASP A 124 24.39 -6.50 -11.56
CA ASP A 124 25.63 -6.51 -12.32
C ASP A 124 25.48 -5.98 -13.77
N ASP A 125 24.33 -5.36 -14.07
CA ASP A 125 23.94 -4.84 -15.41
C ASP A 125 23.77 -5.94 -16.48
N SER A 126 23.85 -7.21 -16.14
CA SER A 126 23.57 -8.34 -17.04
C SER A 126 22.08 -8.69 -16.98
N VAL A 127 21.41 -8.67 -18.12
CA VAL A 127 20.02 -9.17 -18.21
C VAL A 127 19.93 -10.69 -18.15
N CYS A 128 21.07 -11.38 -18.22
CA CYS A 128 21.18 -12.83 -18.25
C CYS A 128 21.59 -13.45 -16.90
N THR A 129 21.61 -12.66 -15.86
CA THR A 129 21.87 -13.12 -14.49
C THR A 129 20.72 -12.76 -13.56
N ILE A 130 20.44 -13.63 -12.61
CA ILE A 130 19.59 -13.34 -11.46
C ILE A 130 20.51 -12.95 -10.30
N ASP A 131 20.44 -11.71 -9.95
CA ASP A 131 21.30 -11.10 -8.95
C ASP A 131 20.62 -11.15 -7.58
N ARG A 132 21.26 -11.84 -6.64
CA ARG A 132 20.71 -11.98 -5.29
C ARG A 132 21.79 -11.69 -4.25
N CYS A 133 21.35 -11.06 -3.19
CA CYS A 133 22.15 -10.98 -1.98
C CYS A 133 22.11 -12.31 -1.24
N ASN A 134 23.28 -12.85 -0.88
CA ASN A 134 23.41 -14.09 -0.13
C ASN A 134 23.86 -13.81 1.30
N GLU A 135 23.00 -14.09 2.26
CA GLU A 135 23.22 -13.86 3.68
C GLU A 135 24.37 -14.70 4.25
N ALA A 136 24.53 -15.94 3.77
CA ALA A 136 25.56 -16.83 4.26
C ALA A 136 26.97 -16.42 3.83
N THR A 137 27.12 -15.91 2.62
CA THR A 137 28.40 -15.42 2.08
C THR A 137 28.60 -13.93 2.32
N LYS A 138 27.58 -13.22 2.78
CA LYS A 138 27.55 -11.76 2.92
C LYS A 138 28.04 -11.06 1.64
N GLY A 139 27.45 -11.45 0.52
CA GLY A 139 27.86 -10.96 -0.79
C GLY A 139 26.78 -11.18 -1.85
N CYS A 140 27.06 -10.71 -3.04
CA CYS A 140 26.17 -10.89 -4.19
C CYS A 140 26.43 -12.22 -4.91
N GLU A 141 25.37 -12.87 -5.32
CA GLU A 141 25.38 -14.02 -6.21
C GLU A 141 24.72 -13.62 -7.54
N HIS A 142 25.35 -13.97 -8.63
CA HIS A 142 24.90 -13.78 -10.00
C HIS A 142 24.74 -15.17 -10.64
N LYS A 143 23.51 -15.67 -10.68
CA LYS A 143 23.22 -16.97 -11.29
C LYS A 143 22.70 -16.77 -12.71
N PRO A 144 22.90 -17.73 -13.64
CA PRO A 144 22.23 -17.68 -14.93
C PRO A 144 20.72 -17.41 -14.72
N ARG A 145 20.17 -16.61 -15.59
CA ARG A 145 18.72 -16.31 -15.56
C ARG A 145 17.95 -17.60 -15.80
N ASP A 146 17.18 -17.96 -14.83
CA ASP A 146 16.28 -19.10 -14.73
C ASP A 146 15.24 -18.63 -13.72
N LEU A 147 14.24 -17.89 -14.22
CA LEU A 147 13.29 -17.16 -13.37
C LEU A 147 12.26 -18.07 -12.74
N ASP A 148 11.94 -19.15 -13.41
CA ASP A 148 10.97 -20.13 -12.95
C ASP A 148 11.60 -21.29 -12.16
N GLY A 149 12.90 -21.51 -12.30
CA GLY A 149 13.67 -22.44 -11.49
C GLY A 149 13.56 -23.89 -11.92
N ASP A 150 13.25 -24.16 -13.19
CA ASP A 150 13.16 -25.50 -13.73
C ASP A 150 14.52 -26.14 -14.04
N GLY A 151 15.56 -25.32 -14.08
CA GLY A 151 16.95 -25.71 -14.31
C GLY A 151 17.45 -25.48 -15.74
N ASP A 152 16.60 -25.03 -16.65
CA ASP A 152 16.97 -24.55 -17.97
C ASP A 152 17.07 -23.03 -17.98
N PRO A 153 18.18 -22.43 -18.41
CA PRO A 153 18.30 -20.98 -18.49
C PRO A 153 17.54 -20.40 -19.69
N ASP A 154 17.09 -19.15 -19.57
CA ASP A 154 16.44 -18.35 -20.60
C ASP A 154 17.15 -18.50 -21.98
N ASP A 155 16.41 -18.83 -23.02
CA ASP A 155 16.93 -19.05 -24.38
C ASP A 155 17.52 -17.78 -24.99
N HIS A 156 17.12 -16.59 -24.55
CA HIS A 156 17.71 -15.31 -24.94
C HIS A 156 19.13 -15.13 -24.38
N CYS A 157 19.49 -15.90 -23.35
CA CYS A 157 20.78 -15.84 -22.68
C CYS A 157 21.71 -17.01 -23.08
N VAL A 158 21.14 -18.19 -23.20
CA VAL A 158 21.87 -19.43 -23.51
C VAL A 158 21.10 -20.24 -24.58
N GLY A 159 21.08 -19.80 -25.80
CA GLY A 159 20.21 -20.25 -26.89
C GLY A 159 19.78 -21.72 -26.84
N LYS A 160 18.46 -21.94 -26.96
CA LYS A 160 17.70 -23.20 -27.04
C LYS A 160 17.54 -24.00 -25.74
N ALA A 161 17.41 -23.38 -24.61
CA ALA A 161 17.11 -24.10 -23.39
C ALA A 161 15.63 -23.90 -22.99
N ASP A 162 15.25 -22.71 -22.64
CA ASP A 162 13.92 -22.35 -22.15
C ASP A 162 13.34 -21.19 -22.98
N CYS A 163 12.24 -21.43 -23.67
CA CYS A 163 11.59 -20.45 -24.53
C CYS A 163 10.53 -19.59 -23.81
N ASP A 164 10.23 -19.90 -22.55
CA ASP A 164 9.45 -19.03 -21.67
C ASP A 164 9.96 -19.13 -20.22
N ASP A 165 11.03 -18.40 -19.91
CA ASP A 165 11.73 -18.30 -18.61
C ASP A 165 10.78 -17.86 -17.42
N LEU A 166 9.47 -17.90 -17.65
CA LEU A 166 8.45 -17.61 -16.62
C LEU A 166 7.52 -18.80 -16.35
N ASP A 167 7.59 -19.86 -17.15
CA ASP A 167 6.78 -21.07 -16.97
C ASP A 167 7.64 -22.34 -17.04
N PRO A 168 8.02 -22.95 -15.92
CA PRO A 168 8.90 -24.12 -15.88
C PRO A 168 8.21 -25.41 -16.32
N ASN A 169 7.05 -25.33 -16.91
CA ASN A 169 6.51 -26.42 -17.71
C ASN A 169 6.87 -26.24 -19.19
N ILE A 170 7.58 -25.18 -19.54
CA ILE A 170 8.01 -24.84 -20.90
C ILE A 170 9.52 -24.76 -20.92
N SER A 171 10.16 -25.85 -21.34
CA SER A 171 11.62 -25.88 -21.52
C SER A 171 12.00 -27.06 -22.41
N SER A 172 13.24 -27.04 -22.88
CA SER A 172 13.78 -28.11 -23.76
C SER A 172 13.74 -29.50 -23.13
N THR A 173 13.53 -29.61 -21.84
CA THR A 173 13.46 -30.86 -21.08
C THR A 173 12.03 -31.34 -20.85
N HIS A 174 11.03 -30.55 -21.15
CA HIS A 174 9.62 -30.91 -21.00
C HIS A 174 9.04 -31.65 -22.21
N SER A 175 7.93 -32.27 -22.01
CA SER A 175 7.15 -32.90 -23.06
C SER A 175 5.99 -32.00 -23.44
N GLU A 176 5.69 -31.92 -24.71
CA GLU A 176 4.56 -31.16 -25.26
C GLU A 176 3.23 -31.50 -24.60
N VAL A 177 2.46 -30.49 -24.20
CA VAL A 177 1.12 -30.63 -23.61
C VAL A 177 0.07 -30.35 -24.67
N CYS A 178 -0.88 -31.28 -24.85
CA CYS A 178 -1.85 -31.19 -25.92
C CYS A 178 -2.88 -30.07 -25.77
N GLY A 179 -3.08 -29.28 -26.80
CA GLY A 179 -4.21 -28.34 -26.94
C GLY A 179 -4.07 -27.05 -26.16
N ASN A 180 -2.89 -26.71 -25.71
CA ASN A 180 -2.62 -25.47 -25.01
C ASN A 180 -2.12 -24.34 -25.93
N PHE A 181 -1.80 -24.67 -27.21
CA PHE A 181 -1.23 -23.76 -28.21
C PHE A 181 0.10 -23.13 -27.79
N ILE A 182 0.85 -23.84 -26.98
CA ILE A 182 2.19 -23.45 -26.49
C ILE A 182 3.19 -24.50 -27.00
N ASP A 183 4.41 -24.10 -27.22
CA ASP A 183 5.55 -24.97 -27.51
C ASP A 183 6.21 -25.31 -26.17
N ASP A 184 5.67 -26.33 -25.47
CA ASP A 184 6.12 -26.66 -24.11
C ASP A 184 7.53 -27.28 -24.09
N ASN A 185 7.98 -27.87 -25.21
CA ASN A 185 9.29 -28.50 -25.31
C ASN A 185 10.33 -27.68 -26.03
N CYS A 186 10.01 -26.46 -26.42
CA CYS A 186 10.89 -25.48 -27.07
C CYS A 186 11.56 -25.99 -28.36
N ASP A 187 10.92 -26.92 -29.09
CA ASP A 187 11.42 -27.48 -30.35
C ASP A 187 11.06 -26.65 -31.59
N GLY A 188 10.24 -25.61 -31.42
CA GLY A 188 9.74 -24.69 -32.48
C GLY A 188 8.45 -25.16 -33.11
N ARG A 189 7.73 -26.10 -32.49
CA ARG A 189 6.41 -26.57 -32.90
C ARG A 189 5.45 -26.46 -31.73
N VAL A 190 4.17 -26.50 -32.01
CA VAL A 190 3.11 -26.35 -31.03
C VAL A 190 2.15 -27.53 -31.19
N ASP A 191 1.79 -28.19 -30.11
CA ASP A 191 0.81 -29.27 -30.08
C ASP A 191 1.11 -30.42 -31.06
N GLU A 192 2.38 -30.82 -31.27
CA GLU A 192 2.69 -31.87 -32.24
C GLU A 192 2.32 -33.28 -31.74
N ALA A 193 2.34 -34.24 -32.64
CA ALA A 193 1.92 -35.60 -32.37
C ALA A 193 2.82 -36.29 -31.31
N GLY A 194 2.21 -36.69 -30.20
CA GLY A 194 2.91 -37.32 -29.07
C GLY A 194 2.85 -36.50 -27.77
N CYS A 195 2.19 -35.36 -27.79
CA CYS A 195 1.94 -34.53 -26.64
C CYS A 195 1.22 -35.27 -25.48
N VAL A 196 1.34 -34.79 -24.24
CA VAL A 196 0.71 -35.32 -23.03
C VAL A 196 -0.43 -34.42 -22.57
N GLN A 197 -1.43 -34.98 -21.89
CA GLN A 197 -2.54 -34.23 -21.34
C GLN A 197 -2.06 -33.37 -20.18
N ALA A 198 -2.64 -32.16 -20.00
CA ALA A 198 -2.26 -31.21 -18.96
C ALA A 198 -2.05 -31.88 -17.61
N ALA A 199 -0.90 -31.69 -17.02
CA ALA A 199 -0.56 -32.23 -15.73
C ALA A 199 -1.39 -31.55 -14.63
N ASN A 200 -1.76 -32.30 -13.60
CA ASN A 200 -2.43 -31.76 -12.40
C ASN A 200 -3.86 -31.25 -12.58
N ASP A 201 -4.46 -31.35 -13.77
CA ASP A 201 -5.84 -30.90 -14.02
C ASP A 201 -6.85 -31.65 -13.13
N VAL A 202 -6.66 -32.94 -12.92
CA VAL A 202 -7.59 -33.77 -12.10
C VAL A 202 -6.87 -34.57 -11.01
N CYS A 203 -7.64 -35.04 -10.00
CA CYS A 203 -7.10 -35.85 -8.92
C CYS A 203 -6.26 -37.06 -9.40
N ALA A 204 -6.59 -37.62 -10.56
CA ALA A 204 -5.89 -38.80 -11.10
C ALA A 204 -4.46 -38.44 -11.56
N THR A 205 -4.28 -37.28 -12.14
CA THR A 205 -3.01 -36.78 -12.69
C THR A 205 -2.27 -35.84 -11.73
N ALA A 206 -2.78 -35.65 -10.52
CA ALA A 206 -2.23 -34.71 -9.54
C ALA A 206 -0.77 -35.03 -9.17
N LEU A 207 0.10 -34.02 -9.19
CA LEU A 207 1.46 -34.07 -8.70
C LEU A 207 1.50 -34.54 -7.25
N SER A 208 2.36 -35.51 -6.95
CA SER A 208 2.56 -35.99 -5.58
C SER A 208 3.79 -35.35 -4.96
N VAL A 209 3.58 -34.56 -3.92
CA VAL A 209 4.61 -33.86 -3.14
C VAL A 209 4.83 -34.58 -1.82
N THR A 210 6.08 -34.91 -1.52
CA THR A 210 6.48 -35.66 -0.32
C THR A 210 7.37 -34.86 0.63
N ALA A 211 7.77 -33.65 0.26
CA ALA A 211 8.67 -32.79 1.03
C ALA A 211 8.26 -31.33 0.93
N SER A 212 8.77 -30.52 1.85
CA SER A 212 8.66 -29.07 1.75
C SER A 212 9.46 -28.58 0.53
N GLY A 213 8.89 -27.62 -0.19
CA GLY A 213 9.49 -27.06 -1.40
C GLY A 213 8.56 -26.06 -2.09
N THR A 214 9.05 -25.46 -3.14
CA THR A 214 8.25 -24.66 -4.07
C THR A 214 8.07 -25.46 -5.36
N TYR A 215 6.82 -25.56 -5.81
CA TYR A 215 6.39 -26.32 -6.96
C TYR A 215 5.63 -25.37 -7.86
N LEU A 216 6.04 -25.32 -9.10
CA LEU A 216 5.38 -24.45 -10.04
C LEU A 216 4.30 -25.24 -10.76
N LEU A 217 3.15 -24.63 -10.86
CA LEU A 217 1.97 -25.21 -11.47
C LEU A 217 1.54 -24.32 -12.63
N SER A 218 1.10 -24.92 -13.73
CA SER A 218 0.46 -24.20 -14.83
C SER A 218 -1.05 -24.46 -14.81
N THR A 219 -1.83 -23.42 -14.90
CA THR A 219 -3.28 -23.53 -15.10
C THR A 219 -3.67 -23.34 -16.57
N VAL A 220 -2.67 -23.30 -17.47
CA VAL A 220 -2.90 -23.24 -18.92
C VAL A 220 -3.50 -24.58 -19.38
N ALA A 221 -4.50 -24.51 -20.22
CA ALA A 221 -5.26 -25.67 -20.73
C ALA A 221 -5.98 -26.52 -19.67
N THR A 222 -5.98 -26.13 -18.39
CA THR A 222 -6.74 -26.82 -17.35
C THR A 222 -8.20 -26.36 -17.34
N ARG A 223 -9.06 -27.08 -16.61
CA ARG A 223 -10.47 -26.77 -16.45
C ARG A 223 -10.80 -26.49 -14.99
N LYS A 224 -11.98 -25.93 -14.73
CA LYS A 224 -12.51 -25.86 -13.38
C LYS A 224 -13.34 -27.10 -13.09
N ASP A 225 -12.71 -28.12 -12.53
CA ASP A 225 -13.32 -29.43 -12.26
C ASP A 225 -13.86 -29.55 -10.83
N TYR A 226 -13.41 -28.70 -9.92
CA TYR A 226 -13.73 -28.84 -8.50
C TYR A 226 -14.53 -27.67 -7.94
N THR A 227 -15.55 -28.03 -7.15
CA THR A 227 -16.24 -27.07 -6.28
C THR A 227 -15.52 -27.04 -4.93
N THR A 228 -15.20 -25.85 -4.45
CA THR A 228 -14.53 -25.63 -3.17
C THR A 228 -15.24 -24.52 -2.40
N THR A 229 -15.10 -24.48 -1.07
CA THR A 229 -15.66 -23.40 -0.25
C THR A 229 -14.85 -22.11 -0.42
N CYS A 230 -13.54 -22.22 -0.71
CA CYS A 230 -12.69 -21.12 -1.14
C CYS A 230 -12.69 -21.03 -2.67
N SER A 231 -13.15 -19.93 -3.20
CA SER A 231 -13.15 -19.70 -4.65
C SER A 231 -12.78 -18.27 -4.97
N VAL A 232 -12.23 -18.05 -6.15
CA VAL A 232 -11.98 -16.70 -6.69
C VAL A 232 -13.30 -15.96 -6.96
N THR A 233 -13.24 -14.65 -7.08
CA THR A 233 -14.42 -13.75 -7.19
C THR A 233 -15.28 -14.08 -8.42
N THR A 234 -14.67 -14.51 -9.53
CA THR A 234 -15.39 -14.91 -10.76
C THR A 234 -15.12 -16.37 -11.10
N PRO A 235 -15.76 -17.32 -10.39
CA PRO A 235 -15.46 -18.73 -10.53
C PRO A 235 -15.86 -19.36 -11.89
N SER A 236 -16.69 -18.68 -12.69
CA SER A 236 -17.15 -19.19 -14.00
C SER A 236 -16.07 -19.25 -15.08
N SER A 237 -15.04 -18.43 -14.96
CA SER A 237 -13.88 -18.41 -15.87
C SER A 237 -12.62 -19.00 -15.25
N ALA A 238 -12.70 -19.41 -14.00
CA ALA A 238 -11.54 -19.90 -13.25
C ALA A 238 -11.06 -21.27 -13.78
N LYS A 239 -9.79 -21.53 -13.50
CA LYS A 239 -9.10 -22.80 -13.75
C LYS A 239 -8.69 -23.40 -12.42
N ASP A 240 -8.56 -24.71 -12.33
CA ASP A 240 -7.98 -25.33 -11.14
C ASP A 240 -6.92 -26.38 -11.48
N VAL A 241 -6.03 -26.59 -10.52
CA VAL A 241 -5.03 -27.66 -10.54
C VAL A 241 -4.96 -28.31 -9.18
N VAL A 242 -4.58 -29.59 -9.14
CA VAL A 242 -4.55 -30.39 -7.92
C VAL A 242 -3.16 -30.89 -7.64
N VAL A 243 -2.74 -30.75 -6.38
CA VAL A 243 -1.49 -31.32 -5.86
C VAL A 243 -1.81 -32.23 -4.68
N LYS A 244 -1.24 -33.43 -4.65
CA LYS A 244 -1.32 -34.37 -3.52
C LYS A 244 -0.11 -34.19 -2.63
N VAL A 245 -0.32 -33.73 -1.41
CA VAL A 245 0.74 -33.65 -0.40
C VAL A 245 0.68 -34.92 0.44
N VAL A 246 1.71 -35.74 0.37
CA VAL A 246 1.89 -36.91 1.21
C VAL A 246 2.58 -36.49 2.49
N VAL A 247 1.87 -36.57 3.60
CA VAL A 247 2.38 -36.18 4.92
C VAL A 247 3.44 -37.19 5.39
N PRO A 248 4.72 -36.78 5.59
CA PRO A 248 5.78 -37.70 5.97
C PRO A 248 5.56 -38.39 7.30
N GLY A 249 5.94 -39.67 7.39
CA GLY A 249 5.84 -40.54 8.55
C GLY A 249 4.92 -41.75 8.32
N ASN A 250 4.81 -42.61 9.34
CA ASN A 250 3.93 -43.76 9.31
C ASN A 250 2.59 -43.47 10.04
N PRO A 251 1.52 -44.18 9.75
CA PRO A 251 0.30 -44.09 10.51
C PRO A 251 0.55 -44.34 12.01
N GLY A 252 0.19 -43.34 12.83
CA GLY A 252 0.43 -43.34 14.29
C GLY A 252 1.65 -42.54 14.75
N ASP A 253 2.51 -42.08 13.83
CA ASP A 253 3.54 -41.10 14.17
C ASP A 253 2.93 -39.74 14.55
N ALA A 254 3.73 -38.86 15.15
CA ALA A 254 3.29 -37.52 15.51
C ALA A 254 2.78 -36.77 14.26
N PRO A 255 1.61 -36.10 14.35
CA PRO A 255 1.02 -35.37 13.23
C PRO A 255 1.94 -34.22 12.79
N LYS A 256 1.71 -33.74 11.57
CA LYS A 256 2.43 -32.63 10.96
C LYS A 256 1.49 -31.46 10.68
N ASP A 257 2.00 -30.25 10.75
CA ASP A 257 1.33 -29.10 10.16
C ASP A 257 1.77 -28.98 8.71
N VAL A 258 0.81 -28.76 7.83
CA VAL A 258 1.05 -28.54 6.39
C VAL A 258 0.56 -27.16 6.05
N GLU A 259 1.45 -26.31 5.62
CA GLU A 259 1.15 -24.95 5.19
C GLU A 259 1.42 -24.84 3.69
N VAL A 260 0.46 -24.24 2.97
CA VAL A 260 0.54 -24.07 1.52
C VAL A 260 0.30 -22.61 1.15
N TRP A 261 1.12 -22.08 0.26
CA TRP A 261 0.95 -20.76 -0.35
C TRP A 261 0.87 -20.94 -1.86
N ALA A 262 -0.11 -20.31 -2.49
CA ALA A 262 -0.16 -20.16 -3.93
C ALA A 262 0.04 -18.70 -4.28
N ASN A 263 0.93 -18.42 -5.21
CA ASN A 263 1.18 -17.08 -5.73
C ASN A 263 1.12 -17.13 -7.25
N ALA A 264 0.12 -16.45 -7.84
CA ALA A 264 0.10 -16.27 -9.29
C ALA A 264 1.24 -15.33 -9.69
N GLN A 265 1.96 -15.66 -10.75
CA GLN A 265 3.05 -14.80 -11.25
C GLN A 265 2.52 -13.51 -11.86
N VAL A 266 1.29 -13.51 -12.37
CA VAL A 266 0.60 -12.30 -12.82
C VAL A 266 -0.10 -11.63 -11.64
N SER A 267 0.30 -10.43 -11.28
CA SER A 267 -0.18 -9.69 -10.10
C SER A 267 -1.68 -9.36 -10.10
N THR A 268 -2.35 -9.43 -11.25
CA THR A 268 -3.80 -9.23 -11.39
C THR A 268 -4.59 -10.53 -11.35
N ASN A 269 -3.92 -11.68 -11.29
CA ASN A 269 -4.54 -13.00 -11.30
C ASN A 269 -4.88 -13.42 -9.87
N GLU A 270 -6.16 -13.44 -9.54
CA GLU A 270 -6.65 -13.87 -8.22
C GLU A 270 -6.55 -15.38 -8.06
N VAL A 271 -6.03 -15.84 -6.92
CA VAL A 271 -5.91 -17.25 -6.61
C VAL A 271 -6.61 -17.62 -5.30
N ALA A 272 -7.07 -18.86 -5.21
CA ALA A 272 -7.63 -19.46 -4.00
C ALA A 272 -7.06 -20.86 -3.79
N ILE A 273 -6.96 -21.29 -2.53
CA ILE A 273 -6.53 -22.64 -2.13
C ILE A 273 -7.63 -23.30 -1.32
N ALA A 274 -7.98 -24.53 -1.68
CA ALA A 274 -8.77 -25.43 -0.83
C ALA A 274 -7.96 -26.69 -0.55
N VAL A 275 -7.92 -27.13 0.71
CA VAL A 275 -7.22 -28.35 1.11
C VAL A 275 -8.23 -29.39 1.57
N GLN A 276 -8.22 -30.57 0.95
CA GLN A 276 -9.19 -31.63 1.14
C GLN A 276 -8.50 -32.94 1.61
N THR A 277 -9.12 -33.67 2.51
CA THR A 277 -8.61 -34.97 2.90
C THR A 277 -8.98 -36.08 1.89
N THR A 278 -9.99 -35.81 1.06
CA THR A 278 -10.39 -36.66 -0.07
C THR A 278 -10.52 -35.78 -1.29
N CYS A 279 -9.67 -36.01 -2.28
CA CYS A 279 -9.61 -35.20 -3.49
C CYS A 279 -10.97 -35.13 -4.20
N GLY A 280 -11.40 -33.88 -4.53
CA GLY A 280 -12.66 -33.61 -5.20
C GLY A 280 -13.90 -33.62 -4.31
N GLN A 281 -13.75 -33.83 -3.00
CA GLN A 281 -14.87 -33.87 -2.05
C GLN A 281 -14.91 -32.62 -1.18
N VAL A 282 -15.75 -31.66 -1.51
CA VAL A 282 -15.90 -30.39 -0.75
C VAL A 282 -16.21 -30.63 0.73
N ALA A 283 -16.95 -31.67 1.07
CA ALA A 283 -17.26 -32.03 2.46
C ALA A 283 -16.02 -32.48 3.27
N SER A 284 -14.91 -32.79 2.61
CA SER A 284 -13.65 -33.19 3.23
C SER A 284 -12.66 -32.05 3.33
N GLU A 285 -13.08 -30.80 3.09
CA GLU A 285 -12.24 -29.63 3.14
C GLU A 285 -11.82 -29.29 4.57
N VAL A 286 -10.52 -29.21 4.80
CA VAL A 286 -9.87 -28.99 6.11
C VAL A 286 -9.02 -27.72 6.14
N GLY A 287 -8.88 -27.03 5.04
CA GLY A 287 -8.16 -25.77 4.94
C GLY A 287 -8.64 -24.94 3.75
N CYS A 288 -8.70 -23.65 3.91
CA CYS A 288 -9.19 -22.71 2.93
C CYS A 288 -8.35 -21.43 3.00
N GLY A 289 -7.94 -20.89 1.86
CA GLY A 289 -7.20 -19.65 1.76
C GLY A 289 -7.63 -18.88 0.52
N HIS A 290 -8.12 -17.65 0.72
CA HIS A 290 -8.51 -16.74 -0.35
C HIS A 290 -8.53 -15.31 0.16
N VAL A 291 -8.07 -14.40 -0.67
CA VAL A 291 -8.20 -12.94 -0.48
C VAL A 291 -8.64 -12.34 -1.80
N ALA A 292 -9.78 -11.69 -1.82
CA ALA A 292 -10.34 -11.11 -3.04
C ALA A 292 -9.35 -10.15 -3.72
N ALA A 293 -9.25 -10.25 -5.04
CA ALA A 293 -8.33 -9.49 -5.89
C ALA A 293 -6.84 -9.62 -5.48
N SER A 294 -6.46 -10.75 -4.86
CA SER A 294 -5.07 -11.00 -4.46
C SER A 294 -4.46 -12.11 -5.33
N PRO A 295 -3.23 -11.91 -5.84
CA PRO A 295 -2.50 -12.97 -6.54
C PRO A 295 -1.95 -14.03 -5.57
N SER A 296 -2.16 -13.88 -4.26
CA SER A 296 -1.63 -14.77 -3.24
C SER A 296 -2.73 -15.32 -2.35
N ALA A 297 -2.65 -16.63 -2.09
CA ALA A 297 -3.52 -17.34 -1.15
C ALA A 297 -2.67 -18.19 -0.21
N ARG A 298 -3.17 -18.43 1.01
CA ARG A 298 -2.49 -19.25 2.03
C ARG A 298 -3.52 -20.13 2.73
N ALA A 299 -3.23 -21.40 2.88
CA ALA A 299 -4.02 -22.30 3.71
C ALA A 299 -3.11 -23.11 4.65
N VAL A 300 -3.61 -23.44 5.84
CA VAL A 300 -2.90 -24.24 6.85
C VAL A 300 -3.78 -25.41 7.26
N VAL A 301 -3.21 -26.59 7.25
CA VAL A 301 -3.81 -27.79 7.84
C VAL A 301 -2.97 -28.15 9.05
N ARG A 302 -3.55 -28.03 10.24
CA ARG A 302 -2.89 -28.39 11.48
C ARG A 302 -3.14 -29.86 11.80
N SER A 303 -2.15 -30.49 12.41
CA SER A 303 -2.22 -31.86 12.89
C SER A 303 -2.66 -32.88 11.82
N ALA A 304 -2.22 -32.68 10.57
CA ALA A 304 -2.42 -33.66 9.51
C ALA A 304 -1.75 -34.98 9.92
N ALA A 305 -2.50 -36.09 9.79
CA ALA A 305 -2.00 -37.39 10.23
C ALA A 305 -0.77 -37.83 9.43
N ALA A 306 0.28 -38.27 10.11
CA ALA A 306 1.46 -38.80 9.45
C ALA A 306 1.08 -40.02 8.57
N GLY A 307 1.66 -40.10 7.37
CA GLY A 307 1.34 -41.11 6.38
C GLY A 307 0.05 -40.88 5.60
N SER A 308 -0.73 -39.84 5.92
CA SER A 308 -1.93 -39.48 5.14
C SER A 308 -1.56 -38.69 3.88
N THR A 309 -2.52 -38.59 2.96
CA THR A 309 -2.42 -37.73 1.77
C THR A 309 -3.55 -36.73 1.82
N ILE A 310 -3.21 -35.45 1.62
CA ILE A 310 -4.17 -34.37 1.45
C ILE A 310 -4.09 -33.83 0.02
N ALA A 311 -5.20 -33.40 -0.53
CA ALA A 311 -5.28 -32.79 -1.84
C ALA A 311 -5.37 -31.28 -1.69
N VAL A 312 -4.49 -30.57 -2.37
CA VAL A 312 -4.47 -29.11 -2.47
C VAL A 312 -5.05 -28.74 -3.82
N VAL A 313 -6.21 -28.13 -3.84
CA VAL A 313 -6.84 -27.58 -5.05
C VAL A 313 -6.50 -26.10 -5.11
N VAL A 314 -5.78 -25.71 -6.14
CA VAL A 314 -5.45 -24.31 -6.39
C VAL A 314 -6.34 -23.83 -7.52
N THR A 315 -7.17 -22.84 -7.24
CA THR A 315 -8.05 -22.20 -8.22
C THR A 315 -7.46 -20.85 -8.61
N SER A 316 -7.34 -20.59 -9.90
CA SER A 316 -6.83 -19.36 -10.48
C SER A 316 -7.90 -18.71 -11.35
N GLN A 317 -8.05 -17.40 -11.27
CA GLN A 317 -9.06 -16.65 -12.05
C GLN A 317 -8.71 -16.60 -13.54
N LEU A 318 -7.44 -16.49 -13.86
CA LEU A 318 -6.89 -16.46 -15.22
C LEU A 318 -5.95 -17.65 -15.41
N GLU A 319 -5.74 -18.05 -16.67
CA GLU A 319 -4.68 -18.99 -17.01
C GLU A 319 -3.31 -18.39 -16.73
N GLY A 320 -2.35 -19.24 -16.33
CA GLY A 320 -0.99 -18.81 -16.06
C GLY A 320 -0.27 -19.69 -15.04
N ALA A 321 0.94 -19.30 -14.76
CA ALA A 321 1.80 -19.96 -13.78
C ALA A 321 1.43 -19.56 -12.35
N VAL A 322 1.48 -20.52 -11.45
CA VAL A 322 1.19 -20.37 -10.02
C VAL A 322 2.26 -21.09 -9.20
N ASP A 323 3.04 -20.34 -8.44
CA ASP A 323 3.99 -20.89 -7.47
C ASP A 323 3.24 -21.49 -6.29
N LEU A 324 3.35 -22.79 -6.07
CA LEU A 324 2.85 -23.47 -4.88
C LEU A 324 3.98 -23.80 -3.93
N LYS A 325 4.12 -23.05 -2.86
CA LYS A 325 5.05 -23.41 -1.78
C LYS A 325 4.34 -24.30 -0.78
N VAL A 326 4.93 -25.45 -0.49
CA VAL A 326 4.48 -26.41 0.54
C VAL A 326 5.50 -26.44 1.66
N ASP A 327 5.06 -26.25 2.89
CA ASP A 327 5.89 -26.39 4.10
C ASP A 327 5.25 -27.45 5.04
N ILE A 328 6.02 -28.50 5.34
CA ILE A 328 5.58 -29.61 6.19
C ILE A 328 6.49 -29.65 7.41
N ARG A 329 5.93 -29.40 8.57
CA ARG A 329 6.70 -29.31 9.83
C ARG A 329 6.08 -30.14 10.95
N ALA A 330 6.77 -30.25 12.09
CA ALA A 330 6.21 -30.88 13.27
C ALA A 330 4.91 -30.18 13.68
N GLY A 331 3.87 -30.97 13.98
CA GLY A 331 2.60 -30.41 14.41
C GLY A 331 2.74 -29.64 15.71
N ILE A 332 2.23 -28.42 15.74
CA ILE A 332 2.18 -27.55 16.92
C ILE A 332 0.70 -27.52 17.37
N ALA A 333 0.46 -27.72 18.66
CA ALA A 333 -0.89 -27.55 19.21
C ALA A 333 -1.37 -26.11 18.94
N ALA A 334 -2.58 -25.97 18.39
CA ALA A 334 -3.18 -24.66 18.20
C ALA A 334 -3.27 -23.93 19.54
N PRO A 335 -2.89 -22.63 19.59
CA PRO A 335 -3.06 -21.83 20.79
C PRO A 335 -4.54 -21.81 21.22
N THR A 336 -4.79 -21.94 22.50
CA THR A 336 -6.18 -21.99 23.03
C THR A 336 -6.92 -20.67 22.82
N ASN A 337 -6.19 -19.56 22.65
CA ASN A 337 -6.68 -18.20 22.43
C ASN A 337 -6.60 -17.74 20.98
N GLU A 338 -6.64 -18.67 20.04
CA GLU A 338 -6.60 -18.37 18.60
C GLU A 338 -7.90 -17.68 18.12
N SER A 339 -9.01 -17.92 18.80
CA SER A 339 -10.31 -17.32 18.46
C SER A 339 -10.88 -16.47 19.61
N CYS A 340 -11.86 -15.65 19.27
CA CYS A 340 -12.62 -14.86 20.24
C CYS A 340 -13.44 -15.68 21.23
N ALA A 341 -13.60 -16.98 21.02
CA ALA A 341 -14.37 -17.84 21.92
C ALA A 341 -13.65 -18.09 23.26
N ALA A 342 -12.32 -18.05 23.26
CA ALA A 342 -11.52 -18.32 24.45
C ALA A 342 -10.31 -17.38 24.59
N PRO A 343 -10.52 -16.05 24.70
CA PRO A 343 -9.44 -15.11 24.84
C PRO A 343 -8.65 -15.36 26.14
N GLN A 344 -7.33 -15.31 26.08
CA GLN A 344 -6.49 -15.50 27.25
C GLN A 344 -6.56 -14.26 28.17
N SER A 345 -6.86 -14.44 29.45
CA SER A 345 -6.86 -13.35 30.41
C SER A 345 -5.44 -12.86 30.68
N VAL A 346 -5.23 -11.53 30.67
CA VAL A 346 -3.97 -10.88 30.97
C VAL A 346 -4.09 -9.98 32.19
N THR A 347 -2.97 -9.83 32.91
CA THR A 347 -2.89 -8.94 34.06
C THR A 347 -2.51 -7.55 33.60
N LEU A 348 -3.28 -6.55 34.04
CA LEU A 348 -2.97 -5.13 33.79
C LEU A 348 -1.61 -4.77 34.38
N GLU A 349 -0.94 -3.79 33.77
CA GLU A 349 0.37 -3.25 34.18
C GLU A 349 1.52 -4.29 34.19
N THR A 350 1.29 -5.47 33.58
CA THR A 350 2.29 -6.54 33.53
C THR A 350 2.55 -6.92 32.07
N PRO A 351 3.80 -6.77 31.59
CA PRO A 351 4.11 -7.17 30.22
C PRO A 351 4.08 -8.70 30.07
N PHE A 352 3.68 -9.17 28.90
CA PHE A 352 3.67 -10.57 28.51
C PHE A 352 4.13 -10.76 27.07
N THR A 353 4.61 -11.94 26.75
CA THR A 353 5.08 -12.27 25.41
C THR A 353 3.99 -12.98 24.60
N VAL A 354 3.87 -12.61 23.35
CA VAL A 354 2.99 -13.19 22.34
C VAL A 354 3.85 -13.77 21.23
N SER A 355 3.66 -15.07 20.91
CA SER A 355 4.31 -15.69 19.74
C SER A 355 3.29 -15.84 18.63
N LEU A 356 3.52 -15.13 17.53
CA LEU A 356 2.62 -15.11 16.36
C LEU A 356 3.15 -16.04 15.25
N ILE A 357 3.51 -17.25 15.66
CA ILE A 357 3.92 -18.30 14.73
C ILE A 357 2.65 -19.07 14.30
N ASP A 358 2.17 -18.75 13.11
CA ASP A 358 1.04 -19.40 12.42
C ASP A 358 -0.30 -19.51 13.19
N PRO A 359 -0.78 -18.49 13.88
CA PRO A 359 -2.17 -18.48 14.32
C PRO A 359 -3.12 -18.34 13.13
N ALA A 360 -4.35 -18.79 13.28
CA ALA A 360 -5.37 -18.62 12.25
C ALA A 360 -5.70 -17.15 12.02
N LYS A 361 -6.12 -16.79 10.80
CA LYS A 361 -6.52 -15.43 10.44
C LYS A 361 -8.04 -15.36 10.34
N ASP A 362 -8.72 -15.20 11.47
CA ASP A 362 -10.18 -15.24 11.56
C ASP A 362 -10.81 -14.01 12.25
N VAL A 363 -10.01 -13.12 12.83
CA VAL A 363 -10.48 -11.86 13.41
C VAL A 363 -10.06 -10.68 12.50
N PRO A 364 -10.98 -10.08 11.72
CA PRO A 364 -10.64 -8.98 10.82
C PRO A 364 -10.24 -7.72 11.58
N THR A 365 -9.40 -6.87 10.99
CA THR A 365 -9.06 -5.54 11.50
C THR A 365 -9.06 -4.52 10.38
N ASP A 366 -9.51 -3.30 10.68
CA ASP A 366 -9.51 -2.19 9.73
C ASP A 366 -8.11 -1.62 9.47
N CYS A 367 -7.16 -1.85 10.41
CA CYS A 367 -5.82 -1.30 10.31
C CYS A 367 -4.97 -1.92 9.20
N ASP A 368 -5.02 -3.24 9.08
CA ASP A 368 -4.20 -3.98 8.12
C ASP A 368 -4.90 -5.27 7.69
N ALA A 369 -5.46 -5.26 6.49
CA ALA A 369 -6.10 -6.44 5.91
C ALA A 369 -5.08 -7.54 5.52
N SER A 370 -3.79 -7.19 5.37
CA SER A 370 -2.72 -8.11 4.98
C SER A 370 -2.03 -8.80 6.16
N LYS A 371 -2.40 -8.41 7.41
CA LYS A 371 -1.82 -9.00 8.64
C LYS A 371 -1.78 -10.52 8.65
N THR A 372 -0.88 -11.10 9.44
CA THR A 372 -0.87 -12.54 9.77
C THR A 372 -2.10 -12.91 10.60
N GLY A 373 -2.22 -14.19 10.97
CA GLY A 373 -3.21 -14.63 11.96
C GLY A 373 -2.97 -13.97 13.33
N GLU A 374 -3.93 -14.05 14.21
CA GLU A 374 -3.95 -13.36 15.50
C GLU A 374 -4.18 -14.29 16.69
N LEU A 375 -3.77 -13.78 17.86
CA LEU A 375 -4.12 -14.35 19.17
C LEU A 375 -4.97 -13.34 19.94
N THR A 376 -5.98 -13.81 20.65
CA THR A 376 -6.94 -13.00 21.39
C THR A 376 -6.67 -13.01 22.88
N TYR A 377 -6.81 -11.85 23.50
CA TYR A 377 -6.56 -11.62 24.91
C TYR A 377 -7.69 -10.83 25.55
N ALA A 378 -7.91 -10.99 26.84
CA ALA A 378 -8.92 -10.26 27.60
C ALA A 378 -8.33 -9.63 28.86
N PHE A 379 -8.79 -8.44 29.20
CA PHE A 379 -8.55 -7.78 30.49
C PHE A 379 -9.84 -7.25 31.08
N THR A 380 -9.87 -7.04 32.40
CA THR A 380 -11.06 -6.55 33.10
C THR A 380 -10.78 -5.25 33.83
N LEU A 381 -11.64 -4.27 33.66
CA LEU A 381 -11.61 -2.98 34.35
C LEU A 381 -12.65 -2.97 35.48
N ALA A 382 -12.22 -2.58 36.68
CA ALA A 382 -13.13 -2.43 37.83
C ALA A 382 -13.98 -1.15 37.77
N ALA A 383 -13.49 -0.14 37.08
CA ALA A 383 -14.13 1.17 36.87
C ALA A 383 -13.76 1.70 35.48
N PRO A 384 -14.45 2.71 34.94
CA PRO A 384 -14.05 3.34 33.69
C PRO A 384 -12.64 3.90 33.78
N GLN A 385 -11.79 3.59 32.76
CA GLN A 385 -10.42 4.04 32.67
C GLN A 385 -10.01 4.32 31.23
N ASP A 386 -9.00 5.17 31.07
CA ASP A 386 -8.24 5.27 29.82
C ASP A 386 -7.30 4.07 29.73
N VAL A 387 -7.30 3.41 28.58
CA VAL A 387 -6.48 2.20 28.35
C VAL A 387 -5.52 2.45 27.21
N ARG A 388 -4.27 2.06 27.43
CA ARG A 388 -3.24 2.02 26.38
C ARG A 388 -2.67 0.62 26.27
N ILE A 389 -2.70 0.04 25.05
CA ILE A 389 -2.11 -1.27 24.76
C ILE A 389 -0.85 -1.04 23.92
N PHE A 390 0.29 -1.28 24.54
CA PHE A 390 1.60 -1.22 23.92
C PHE A 390 1.95 -2.59 23.35
N ALA A 391 2.53 -2.63 22.17
CA ALA A 391 3.08 -3.85 21.59
C ALA A 391 4.40 -3.52 20.89
N SER A 392 5.42 -4.35 21.09
CA SER A 392 6.72 -4.18 20.43
C SER A 392 7.25 -5.53 19.98
N THR A 393 7.91 -5.55 18.83
CA THR A 393 8.54 -6.75 18.28
C THR A 393 9.75 -7.14 19.14
N LEU A 394 9.82 -8.40 19.55
CA LEU A 394 10.98 -9.00 20.21
C LEU A 394 11.84 -9.78 19.21
N VAL A 395 11.19 -10.52 18.31
CA VAL A 395 11.86 -11.37 17.31
C VAL A 395 11.11 -11.28 15.99
N GLY A 396 11.83 -11.19 14.89
CA GLY A 396 11.27 -11.12 13.54
C GLY A 396 11.31 -9.71 12.95
N SER A 397 11.06 -9.59 11.64
CA SER A 397 11.12 -8.34 10.86
C SER A 397 9.76 -7.68 10.64
N GLY A 398 8.69 -8.20 11.24
CA GLY A 398 7.35 -7.61 11.19
C GLY A 398 7.10 -6.64 12.33
N VAL A 399 6.03 -5.86 12.22
CA VAL A 399 5.55 -5.01 13.31
C VAL A 399 4.21 -5.52 13.85
N PRO A 400 3.91 -5.34 15.14
CA PRO A 400 2.65 -5.80 15.71
C PRO A 400 1.47 -5.00 15.17
N VAL A 401 0.32 -5.67 15.04
CA VAL A 401 -0.99 -5.10 14.76
C VAL A 401 -1.87 -5.44 15.94
N VAL A 402 -2.39 -4.42 16.62
CA VAL A 402 -3.25 -4.58 17.80
C VAL A 402 -4.64 -4.04 17.49
N SER A 403 -5.66 -4.85 17.75
CA SER A 403 -7.08 -4.51 17.57
C SER A 403 -7.81 -4.66 18.90
N LEU A 404 -8.22 -3.55 19.52
CA LEU A 404 -9.10 -3.54 20.68
C LEU A 404 -10.55 -3.70 20.22
N ARG A 405 -11.27 -4.60 20.84
CA ARG A 405 -12.62 -4.99 20.42
C ARG A 405 -13.61 -4.88 21.57
N ASP A 406 -14.89 -4.97 21.26
CA ASP A 406 -15.94 -5.11 22.26
C ASP A 406 -15.82 -6.47 23.00
N ALA A 407 -16.60 -6.63 24.08
CA ALA A 407 -16.56 -7.85 24.88
C ALA A 407 -16.99 -9.10 24.10
N SER A 408 -17.78 -8.94 23.06
CA SER A 408 -18.24 -10.02 22.17
C SER A 408 -17.26 -10.32 21.02
N CYS A 409 -16.21 -9.51 20.91
CA CYS A 409 -15.20 -9.59 19.84
C CYS A 409 -15.75 -9.36 18.42
N THR A 410 -16.97 -8.86 18.28
CA THR A 410 -17.63 -8.66 16.99
C THR A 410 -17.28 -7.34 16.34
N SER A 411 -17.05 -6.28 17.15
CA SER A 411 -16.77 -4.94 16.66
C SER A 411 -15.39 -4.47 17.07
N GLU A 412 -14.64 -3.94 16.13
CA GLU A 412 -13.38 -3.27 16.41
C GLU A 412 -13.63 -1.86 16.94
N LEU A 413 -13.12 -1.57 18.12
CA LEU A 413 -13.20 -0.27 18.75
C LEU A 413 -12.07 0.65 18.33
N ARG A 414 -10.85 0.13 18.38
CA ARG A 414 -9.61 0.84 18.04
C ARG A 414 -8.61 -0.16 17.47
N CYS A 415 -7.76 0.27 16.56
CA CYS A 415 -6.64 -0.53 16.11
C CYS A 415 -5.38 0.30 15.85
N ARG A 416 -4.24 -0.37 15.79
CA ARG A 416 -2.95 0.26 15.50
C ARG A 416 -1.98 -0.75 14.88
N VAL A 417 -1.19 -0.26 13.92
CA VAL A 417 -0.05 -0.97 13.34
C VAL A 417 1.24 -0.32 13.82
N GLY A 418 2.24 -1.10 14.21
CA GLY A 418 3.54 -0.62 14.66
C GLY A 418 3.72 -0.65 16.18
N SER A 419 4.95 -0.39 16.64
CA SER A 419 5.35 -0.44 18.04
C SER A 419 5.45 0.91 18.72
N THR A 420 5.42 1.99 17.96
CA THR A 420 5.74 3.33 18.46
C THR A 420 4.58 4.00 19.18
N VAL A 421 3.35 3.74 18.76
CA VAL A 421 2.15 4.37 19.34
C VAL A 421 1.21 3.28 19.82
N PRO A 422 0.79 3.31 21.11
CA PRO A 422 -0.14 2.31 21.64
C PRO A 422 -1.53 2.45 21.04
N VAL A 423 -2.31 1.36 21.06
CA VAL A 423 -3.77 1.47 20.93
C VAL A 423 -4.26 2.25 22.13
N PHE A 424 -4.97 3.33 21.92
CA PHE A 424 -5.50 4.18 22.96
C PHE A 424 -7.03 4.22 22.93
N ALA A 425 -7.67 3.97 24.06
CA ALA A 425 -9.10 4.10 24.25
C ALA A 425 -9.40 4.87 25.52
N ARG A 426 -10.18 5.96 25.43
CA ARG A 426 -10.59 6.79 26.56
C ARG A 426 -11.82 6.24 27.25
N SER A 427 -11.86 6.45 28.56
CA SER A 427 -13.02 6.20 29.40
C SER A 427 -13.70 4.87 29.07
N LEU A 428 -12.89 3.85 28.80
CA LEU A 428 -13.38 2.51 28.52
C LEU A 428 -14.15 2.02 29.73
N ALA A 429 -15.39 1.54 29.55
CA ALA A 429 -16.29 1.20 30.63
C ALA A 429 -15.75 0.08 31.55
N ALA A 430 -16.24 0.01 32.77
CA ALA A 430 -15.98 -1.15 33.61
C ALA A 430 -16.49 -2.44 32.94
N GLY A 431 -15.77 -3.53 33.11
CA GLY A 431 -16.09 -4.83 32.50
C GLY A 431 -14.93 -5.46 31.76
N THR A 432 -15.18 -6.56 31.08
CA THR A 432 -14.20 -7.29 30.31
C THR A 432 -14.12 -6.76 28.87
N HIS A 433 -12.91 -6.56 28.41
CA HIS A 433 -12.60 -6.11 27.05
C HIS A 433 -11.68 -7.12 26.39
N VAL A 434 -11.84 -7.30 25.09
CA VAL A 434 -11.04 -8.22 24.30
C VAL A 434 -10.15 -7.43 23.33
N PHE A 435 -8.96 -7.91 23.08
CA PHE A 435 -8.09 -7.41 22.03
C PHE A 435 -7.40 -8.56 21.31
N ALA A 436 -7.14 -8.36 20.02
CA ALA A 436 -6.38 -9.28 19.19
C ALA A 436 -4.99 -8.69 18.92
N VAL A 437 -3.99 -9.55 18.90
CA VAL A 437 -2.61 -9.21 18.53
C VAL A 437 -2.25 -10.06 17.32
N SER A 438 -1.81 -9.43 16.25
CA SER A 438 -1.28 -10.02 15.03
C SER A 438 0.00 -9.28 14.62
N GLY A 439 0.59 -9.63 13.48
CA GLY A 439 1.75 -8.96 12.95
C GLY A 439 1.64 -8.72 11.45
N THR A 440 2.40 -7.79 10.91
CA THR A 440 2.54 -7.66 9.44
C THR A 440 3.30 -8.86 8.85
N ARG A 441 4.08 -9.55 9.69
CA ARG A 441 4.75 -10.83 9.42
C ARG A 441 4.71 -11.66 10.71
N GLN A 442 5.22 -12.90 10.65
CA GLN A 442 5.40 -13.71 11.87
C GLN A 442 6.43 -13.06 12.78
N ILE A 443 6.05 -12.78 14.01
CA ILE A 443 6.88 -12.15 15.04
C ILE A 443 6.60 -12.74 16.41
N ASP A 444 7.57 -12.60 17.32
CA ASP A 444 7.30 -12.60 18.76
C ASP A 444 7.18 -11.14 19.20
N ALA A 445 6.20 -10.84 20.03
CA ALA A 445 5.96 -9.50 20.51
C ALA A 445 5.84 -9.44 22.04
N SER A 446 6.28 -8.34 22.61
CA SER A 446 5.95 -7.99 24.00
C SER A 446 4.72 -7.12 24.00
N VAL A 447 3.76 -7.41 24.85
CA VAL A 447 2.50 -6.66 24.96
C VAL A 447 2.29 -6.22 26.41
N LEU A 448 1.82 -4.98 26.58
CA LEU A 448 1.54 -4.40 27.89
C LEU A 448 0.24 -3.58 27.84
N VAL A 449 -0.69 -3.88 28.73
CA VAL A 449 -1.93 -3.12 28.90
C VAL A 449 -1.79 -2.21 30.11
N LYS A 450 -1.75 -0.89 29.87
CA LYS A 450 -1.71 0.14 30.93
C LYS A 450 -3.04 0.87 31.08
N THR A 451 -3.34 1.27 32.31
CA THR A 451 -4.55 1.99 32.66
C THR A 451 -4.25 3.34 33.28
N TYR A 452 -5.08 4.32 33.03
CA TYR A 452 -4.96 5.68 33.54
C TYR A 452 -6.32 6.21 33.99
N PRO A 453 -6.38 7.24 34.85
CA PRO A 453 -7.64 7.92 35.15
C PRO A 453 -8.35 8.38 33.88
N PRO A 454 -9.69 8.29 33.83
CA PRO A 454 -10.43 8.64 32.62
C PRO A 454 -10.29 10.13 32.28
N THR A 455 -10.06 10.43 31.01
CA THR A 455 -9.95 11.81 30.50
C THR A 455 -11.06 12.13 29.52
N ALA A 456 -11.47 13.41 29.45
CA ALA A 456 -12.45 13.86 28.48
C ALA A 456 -11.87 13.84 27.07
N ALA A 457 -12.68 13.39 26.08
CA ALA A 457 -12.29 13.45 24.69
C ALA A 457 -12.15 14.90 24.22
N PRO A 458 -11.10 15.23 23.44
CA PRO A 458 -11.03 16.53 22.76
C PRO A 458 -12.24 16.77 21.87
N ALA A 459 -12.70 18.03 21.77
CA ALA A 459 -13.89 18.37 21.00
C ALA A 459 -13.81 17.91 19.53
N ASN A 460 -12.63 17.96 18.93
CA ASN A 460 -12.37 17.53 17.56
C ASN A 460 -12.20 16.01 17.36
N GLN A 461 -12.30 15.23 18.42
CA GLN A 461 -12.37 13.76 18.32
C GLN A 461 -13.79 13.28 18.03
N ILE A 462 -14.80 14.11 18.32
CA ILE A 462 -16.22 13.77 18.15
C ILE A 462 -16.75 14.43 16.88
N CYS A 463 -17.08 13.60 15.90
CA CYS A 463 -17.55 14.07 14.59
C CYS A 463 -18.78 14.99 14.69
N ALA A 464 -19.73 14.64 15.54
CA ALA A 464 -20.98 15.41 15.68
C ALA A 464 -20.79 16.83 16.23
N THR A 465 -19.75 17.01 17.05
CA THR A 465 -19.44 18.30 17.72
C THR A 465 -18.12 18.89 17.25
N ALA A 466 -17.68 18.52 16.05
CA ALA A 466 -16.42 18.97 15.46
C ALA A 466 -16.34 20.51 15.47
N PRO A 467 -15.27 21.11 16.01
CA PRO A 467 -15.13 22.57 16.03
C PRO A 467 -14.91 23.13 14.63
N PRO A 468 -15.22 24.40 14.36
CA PRO A 468 -14.99 25.01 13.07
C PRO A 468 -13.50 25.09 12.76
N ILE A 469 -13.14 24.94 11.46
CA ILE A 469 -11.78 25.15 10.97
C ILE A 469 -11.69 26.48 10.23
N ALA A 470 -10.63 27.22 10.48
CA ALA A 470 -10.36 28.47 9.77
C ALA A 470 -10.04 28.18 8.30
N THR A 471 -10.63 28.96 7.39
CA THR A 471 -10.40 28.87 5.95
C THR A 471 -9.36 29.89 5.49
N ASN A 472 -8.70 29.62 4.37
CA ASN A 472 -7.66 30.44 3.75
C ASN A 472 -6.51 30.78 4.71
N SER A 473 -6.25 29.88 5.63
CA SER A 473 -5.17 29.95 6.61
C SER A 473 -4.56 28.56 6.82
N THR A 474 -3.43 28.50 7.52
CA THR A 474 -2.81 27.25 7.97
C THR A 474 -3.00 27.13 9.47
N VAL A 475 -3.48 25.98 9.93
CA VAL A 475 -3.68 25.67 11.35
C VAL A 475 -2.83 24.48 11.73
N ILE A 476 -2.34 24.46 12.97
CA ILE A 476 -1.68 23.28 13.54
C ILE A 476 -2.74 22.44 14.23
N VAL A 477 -2.84 21.18 13.87
CA VAL A 477 -3.73 20.19 14.44
C VAL A 477 -2.92 19.29 15.37
N ASP A 478 -3.23 19.33 16.66
CA ASP A 478 -2.61 18.43 17.64
C ASP A 478 -3.34 17.08 17.61
N LEU A 479 -2.64 16.05 17.20
CA LEU A 479 -3.13 14.67 17.13
C LEU A 479 -2.56 13.79 18.24
N SER A 480 -1.68 14.31 19.08
CA SER A 480 -0.99 13.54 20.15
C SER A 480 -1.96 13.00 21.22
N ALA A 481 -3.06 13.70 21.42
CA ALA A 481 -4.11 13.31 22.37
C ALA A 481 -5.32 12.63 21.71
N GLN A 482 -5.28 12.36 20.42
CA GLN A 482 -6.41 11.76 19.69
C GLN A 482 -6.36 10.22 19.73
N GLU A 483 -7.54 9.62 19.64
CA GLU A 483 -7.69 8.18 19.43
C GLU A 483 -7.93 7.87 17.96
N ASP A 484 -7.81 6.60 17.59
CA ASP A 484 -8.40 6.07 16.34
C ASP A 484 -9.92 5.90 16.50
N ALA A 485 -10.64 7.02 16.72
CA ALA A 485 -12.09 7.03 16.97
C ALA A 485 -12.91 7.32 15.71
N ILE A 486 -12.31 7.92 14.68
CA ILE A 486 -12.98 8.31 13.44
C ILE A 486 -12.73 7.27 12.37
N LYS A 487 -13.72 6.41 12.13
CA LYS A 487 -13.62 5.26 11.21
C LYS A 487 -14.11 5.62 9.80
N ASN A 488 -13.43 6.54 9.13
CA ASN A 488 -13.77 6.94 7.76
C ASN A 488 -12.99 6.17 6.67
N GLY A 489 -12.11 5.27 7.06
CA GLY A 489 -11.34 4.42 6.14
C GLY A 489 -10.18 5.12 5.40
N CYS A 490 -9.96 6.43 5.63
CA CYS A 490 -8.90 7.17 4.94
C CYS A 490 -7.49 6.78 5.42
N LEU A 491 -7.29 6.75 6.74
CA LEU A 491 -6.07 6.25 7.37
C LEU A 491 -6.45 5.38 8.57
N PRO A 492 -6.74 4.09 8.36
CA PRO A 492 -7.09 3.18 9.43
C PRO A 492 -5.99 3.11 10.48
N GLY A 493 -6.38 3.12 11.76
CA GLY A 493 -5.44 3.10 12.88
C GLY A 493 -4.76 4.44 13.19
N GLY A 494 -4.92 5.47 12.37
CA GLY A 494 -4.35 6.79 12.63
C GLY A 494 -5.08 7.55 13.73
N SER A 495 -4.34 8.33 14.53
CA SER A 495 -4.94 9.32 15.43
C SER A 495 -5.63 10.39 14.61
N ALA A 496 -6.95 10.62 14.81
CA ALA A 496 -7.73 11.45 13.92
C ALA A 496 -8.50 12.56 14.64
N ALA A 497 -8.59 13.71 13.98
CA ALA A 497 -9.38 14.85 14.41
C ALA A 497 -10.33 15.32 13.29
N ALA A 498 -11.56 15.67 13.63
CA ALA A 498 -12.56 16.21 12.72
C ALA A 498 -12.81 17.69 12.98
N TYR A 499 -13.04 18.43 11.91
CA TYR A 499 -13.37 19.86 11.95
C TYR A 499 -14.58 20.16 11.07
N ASP A 500 -15.38 21.15 11.47
CA ASP A 500 -16.49 21.65 10.67
C ASP A 500 -16.00 22.67 9.63
N LEU A 501 -16.36 22.45 8.39
CA LEU A 501 -16.17 23.39 7.29
C LEU A 501 -17.54 23.82 6.78
N THR A 502 -17.94 25.06 7.08
CA THR A 502 -19.18 25.64 6.60
C THR A 502 -18.94 26.48 5.35
N LEU A 503 -19.65 26.15 4.26
CA LEU A 503 -19.65 26.89 3.00
C LEU A 503 -20.96 27.67 2.87
N THR A 504 -20.88 28.98 2.66
CA THR A 504 -22.04 29.87 2.50
C THR A 504 -22.56 29.97 1.06
N GLN A 505 -21.78 29.50 0.11
CA GLN A 505 -22.07 29.48 -1.32
C GLN A 505 -21.35 28.31 -2.01
N PRO A 506 -21.72 27.94 -3.23
CA PRO A 506 -20.97 26.95 -3.98
C PRO A 506 -19.49 27.33 -4.09
N SER A 507 -18.59 26.44 -3.70
CA SER A 507 -17.17 26.74 -3.52
C SER A 507 -16.27 25.65 -4.06
N ASP A 508 -15.07 26.06 -4.50
CA ASP A 508 -13.95 25.18 -4.74
C ASP A 508 -13.13 25.06 -3.45
N VAL A 509 -12.94 23.85 -2.97
CA VAL A 509 -12.23 23.55 -1.71
C VAL A 509 -10.98 22.74 -2.04
N LEU A 510 -9.83 23.15 -1.48
CA LEU A 510 -8.57 22.43 -1.47
C LEU A 510 -8.10 22.33 -0.02
N VAL A 511 -7.92 21.10 0.47
CA VAL A 511 -7.35 20.83 1.79
C VAL A 511 -5.96 20.24 1.59
N ILE A 512 -4.98 20.83 2.25
CA ILE A 512 -3.58 20.43 2.21
C ILE A 512 -3.16 20.04 3.62
N GLY A 513 -2.68 18.82 3.80
CA GLY A 513 -2.11 18.32 5.06
C GLY A 513 -0.62 18.11 4.91
N ARG A 514 0.15 18.71 5.81
CA ARG A 514 1.58 18.47 5.97
C ARG A 514 1.83 17.74 7.27
N PHE A 515 2.49 16.64 7.18
CA PHE A 515 2.83 15.72 8.27
C PHE A 515 4.34 15.69 8.47
N ALA A 516 4.81 15.11 9.53
CA ALA A 516 6.25 14.92 9.74
C ALA A 516 6.85 14.05 8.62
N GLN A 517 8.13 14.24 8.34
CA GLN A 517 8.82 13.44 7.32
C GLN A 517 8.81 11.96 7.71
N ASN A 518 8.69 11.08 6.72
CA ASN A 518 8.63 9.64 6.87
C ASN A 518 7.42 9.10 7.64
N GLU A 519 6.37 9.90 7.84
CA GLU A 519 5.12 9.48 8.45
C GLU A 519 3.98 9.44 7.43
N LEU A 520 3.03 8.54 7.67
CA LEU A 520 1.83 8.45 6.85
C LEU A 520 0.74 9.33 7.45
N GLY A 521 0.37 10.35 6.70
CA GLY A 521 -0.75 11.19 7.04
C GLY A 521 -1.96 10.95 6.15
N GLY A 522 -3.13 11.26 6.65
CA GLY A 522 -4.39 11.15 5.93
C GLY A 522 -5.23 12.43 6.04
N ILE A 523 -5.79 12.85 4.92
CA ILE A 523 -6.77 13.95 4.85
C ILE A 523 -8.01 13.44 4.15
N SER A 524 -9.18 13.70 4.71
CA SER A 524 -10.43 13.49 4.00
C SER A 524 -11.37 14.69 4.10
N LEU A 525 -12.13 14.88 3.04
CA LEU A 525 -13.27 15.78 2.98
C LEU A 525 -14.53 14.92 2.95
N ASN A 526 -15.40 15.12 3.92
CA ASN A 526 -16.59 14.30 4.11
C ASN A 526 -17.85 15.19 4.06
N GLN A 527 -19.00 14.58 3.86
CA GLN A 527 -20.29 15.16 4.21
C GLN A 527 -20.36 15.40 5.73
N VAL A 528 -21.53 15.67 6.28
CA VAL A 528 -21.68 16.02 7.72
C VAL A 528 -21.25 14.88 8.65
N GLY A 529 -21.20 13.63 8.18
CA GLY A 529 -20.73 12.47 8.95
C GLY A 529 -19.22 12.24 8.86
N CYS A 530 -18.74 11.22 9.58
CA CYS A 530 -17.32 10.79 9.54
C CYS A 530 -17.19 9.28 9.34
N THR A 531 -18.16 8.65 8.71
CA THR A 531 -18.09 7.24 8.32
C THR A 531 -17.50 7.11 6.92
N THR A 532 -17.19 5.90 6.50
CA THR A 532 -16.71 5.63 5.14
C THR A 532 -17.72 6.07 4.08
N ALA A 533 -19.02 5.97 4.36
CA ALA A 533 -20.09 6.40 3.45
C ALA A 533 -20.16 7.93 3.25
N ASP A 534 -19.64 8.69 4.21
CA ASP A 534 -19.65 10.16 4.15
C ASP A 534 -18.47 10.75 3.39
N VAL A 535 -17.47 9.95 3.04
CA VAL A 535 -16.24 10.42 2.40
C VAL A 535 -16.49 10.86 0.98
N LEU A 536 -16.28 12.14 0.72
CA LEU A 536 -16.33 12.72 -0.64
C LEU A 536 -15.00 12.54 -1.37
N GLN A 537 -13.90 12.66 -0.65
CA GLN A 537 -12.55 12.44 -1.15
C GLN A 537 -11.58 12.17 0.00
N CYS A 538 -10.62 11.30 -0.24
CA CYS A 538 -9.58 10.91 0.69
C CYS A 538 -8.22 10.90 0.00
N ALA A 539 -7.18 11.35 0.71
CA ALA A 539 -5.79 11.21 0.32
C ALA A 539 -4.98 10.75 1.53
N LYS A 540 -4.08 9.79 1.34
CA LYS A 540 -3.18 9.27 2.38
C LYS A 540 -1.81 8.94 1.80
N GLY A 541 -0.78 9.04 2.62
CA GLY A 541 0.61 8.77 2.24
C GLY A 541 1.57 9.77 2.86
N ALA A 542 2.77 9.86 2.30
CA ALA A 542 3.77 10.83 2.71
C ALA A 542 3.33 12.28 2.45
N THR A 543 3.91 13.21 3.22
CA THR A 543 3.62 14.64 3.12
C THR A 543 4.05 15.27 1.79
N PRO A 544 3.32 16.23 1.20
CA PRO A 544 1.99 16.71 1.61
C PRO A 544 0.85 15.89 1.00
N GLN A 545 -0.24 15.70 1.75
CA GLN A 545 -1.47 15.10 1.22
C GLN A 545 -2.50 16.16 0.85
N ARG A 546 -3.29 15.90 -0.19
CA ARG A 546 -4.25 16.89 -0.71
C ARG A 546 -5.56 16.24 -1.09
N VAL A 547 -6.66 16.92 -0.78
CA VAL A 547 -7.98 16.65 -1.33
C VAL A 547 -8.56 17.91 -1.97
N SER A 548 -9.04 17.79 -3.19
CA SER A 548 -9.58 18.91 -3.96
C SER A 548 -10.98 18.56 -4.47
N LYS A 549 -11.97 19.38 -4.12
CA LYS A 549 -13.34 19.28 -4.62
C LYS A 549 -13.79 20.61 -5.17
N ARG A 550 -14.30 20.57 -6.38
CA ARG A 550 -14.82 21.74 -7.07
C ARG A 550 -16.34 21.81 -6.98
N ASN A 551 -16.83 23.04 -6.95
CA ASN A 551 -18.25 23.36 -6.99
C ASN A 551 -19.06 22.62 -5.90
N LEU A 552 -18.49 22.52 -4.69
CA LEU A 552 -19.23 22.01 -3.54
C LEU A 552 -20.40 22.94 -3.21
N PRO A 553 -21.63 22.45 -3.05
CA PRO A 553 -22.77 23.25 -2.64
C PRO A 553 -22.53 23.98 -1.31
N ALA A 554 -23.29 25.05 -1.06
CA ALA A 554 -23.38 25.63 0.27
C ALA A 554 -23.88 24.57 1.27
N GLY A 555 -23.28 24.52 2.47
CA GLY A 555 -23.59 23.51 3.48
C GLY A 555 -22.44 23.29 4.44
N SER A 556 -22.63 22.37 5.39
CA SER A 556 -21.60 21.93 6.32
C SER A 556 -20.95 20.64 5.84
N TYR A 557 -19.63 20.59 6.00
CA TYR A 557 -18.78 19.45 5.65
C TYR A 557 -17.86 19.12 6.82
N ARG A 558 -17.20 17.97 6.76
CA ARG A 558 -16.15 17.60 7.73
C ARG A 558 -14.81 17.49 7.04
N VAL A 559 -13.82 18.16 7.59
CA VAL A 559 -12.40 17.94 7.28
C VAL A 559 -11.86 17.01 8.37
N VAL A 560 -11.42 15.83 7.98
CA VAL A 560 -10.79 14.87 8.90
C VAL A 560 -9.30 14.80 8.59
N VAL A 561 -8.51 14.93 9.64
CA VAL A 561 -7.04 14.87 9.58
C VAL A 561 -6.62 13.70 10.45
N ALA A 562 -5.79 12.84 9.93
CA ALA A 562 -5.26 11.68 10.64
C ALA A 562 -3.76 11.55 10.45
N ASP A 563 -3.08 11.04 11.45
CA ASP A 563 -1.66 10.76 11.41
C ASP A 563 -1.35 9.41 12.03
N GLU A 564 -0.48 8.63 11.40
CA GLU A 564 -0.14 7.27 11.83
C GLU A 564 0.47 7.25 13.23
N LEU A 565 1.33 8.20 13.56
CA LEU A 565 2.03 8.28 14.83
C LEU A 565 1.40 9.27 15.82
N GLY A 566 0.32 9.94 15.44
CA GLY A 566 -0.36 10.93 16.28
C GLY A 566 0.46 12.21 16.45
N GLN A 567 1.28 12.56 15.46
CA GLN A 567 2.06 13.80 15.45
C GLN A 567 1.19 14.99 15.08
N ASN A 568 1.70 16.19 15.35
CA ASN A 568 1.05 17.40 14.90
C ASN A 568 1.06 17.50 13.36
N ALA A 569 -0.07 17.89 12.79
CA ALA A 569 -0.19 18.15 11.37
C ALA A 569 -0.44 19.63 11.10
N GLN A 570 0.15 20.17 10.04
CA GLN A 570 -0.24 21.48 9.51
C GLN A 570 -1.34 21.27 8.46
N VAL A 571 -2.45 21.97 8.61
CA VAL A 571 -3.59 21.84 7.71
C VAL A 571 -3.98 23.19 7.16
N SER A 572 -3.98 23.32 5.83
CA SER A 572 -4.50 24.49 5.13
C SER A 572 -5.83 24.11 4.47
N VAL A 573 -6.89 24.83 4.79
CA VAL A 573 -8.19 24.68 4.14
C VAL A 573 -8.45 25.90 3.28
N LEU A 574 -8.25 25.75 1.98
CA LEU A 574 -8.35 26.83 1.01
C LEU A 574 -9.71 26.79 0.33
N VAL A 575 -10.47 27.87 0.49
CA VAL A 575 -11.84 27.99 -0.03
C VAL A 575 -11.94 29.25 -0.89
N ARG A 576 -12.53 29.11 -2.06
CA ARG A 576 -12.96 30.25 -2.90
C ARG A 576 -14.34 29.97 -3.47
N PRO A 577 -15.09 31.01 -3.92
CA PRO A 577 -16.29 30.78 -4.73
C PRO A 577 -15.96 29.88 -5.93
N ALA A 578 -16.89 29.02 -6.30
CA ALA A 578 -16.71 28.14 -7.45
C ALA A 578 -16.43 28.94 -8.73
N VAL A 579 -15.36 28.60 -9.42
CA VAL A 579 -14.97 29.24 -10.68
C VAL A 579 -15.15 28.28 -11.86
N ALA A 580 -15.58 28.83 -13.00
CA ALA A 580 -15.64 28.03 -14.24
C ALA A 580 -14.24 27.64 -14.71
N PRO A 581 -14.05 26.46 -15.30
CA PRO A 581 -12.78 26.13 -15.96
C PRO A 581 -12.48 27.09 -17.09
N THR A 582 -11.24 27.56 -17.17
CA THR A 582 -10.73 28.41 -18.26
C THR A 582 -9.80 27.57 -19.13
N SER A 583 -10.12 27.45 -20.41
CA SER A 583 -9.22 26.77 -21.37
C SER A 583 -8.05 27.67 -21.72
N VAL A 584 -6.85 27.10 -21.64
CA VAL A 584 -5.59 27.83 -21.94
C VAL A 584 -5.32 27.90 -23.45
N GLY A 585 -5.99 27.06 -24.25
CA GLY A 585 -5.77 27.04 -25.70
C GLY A 585 -4.37 26.58 -26.10
N ALA A 586 -3.83 27.17 -27.18
CA ALA A 586 -2.50 26.85 -27.72
C ALA A 586 -1.43 27.78 -27.09
N SER A 587 -1.22 27.72 -25.79
CA SER A 587 -0.21 28.48 -25.06
C SER A 587 1.10 27.68 -24.97
N ASP A 588 1.79 27.56 -26.09
CA ASP A 588 2.91 26.65 -26.29
C ASP A 588 4.27 27.36 -26.25
N ALA A 589 4.32 28.64 -26.57
CA ALA A 589 5.58 29.35 -26.74
C ALA A 589 5.67 30.64 -25.93
N CYS A 590 6.89 31.08 -25.67
CA CYS A 590 7.19 32.35 -25.00
C CYS A 590 6.55 33.57 -25.67
N ALA A 591 6.21 33.50 -26.94
CA ALA A 591 5.60 34.62 -27.66
C ALA A 591 4.18 34.96 -27.19
N SER A 592 3.48 33.97 -26.63
CA SER A 592 2.07 34.11 -26.20
C SER A 592 1.72 33.24 -24.98
N PRO A 593 2.39 33.39 -23.83
CA PRO A 593 2.04 32.62 -22.65
C PRO A 593 0.65 33.04 -22.16
N PHE A 594 -0.15 32.10 -21.70
CA PHE A 594 -1.46 32.39 -21.14
C PHE A 594 -1.34 33.20 -19.85
N ALA A 595 -1.99 34.36 -19.76
CA ALA A 595 -1.93 35.20 -18.57
C ALA A 595 -2.88 34.66 -17.47
N ILE A 596 -2.32 34.22 -16.34
CA ILE A 596 -3.08 33.86 -15.15
C ILE A 596 -3.57 35.14 -14.48
N PRO A 597 -4.89 35.28 -14.21
CA PRO A 597 -5.41 36.42 -13.44
C PRO A 597 -4.76 36.51 -12.04
N VAL A 598 -4.60 37.72 -11.52
CA VAL A 598 -4.00 37.95 -10.20
C VAL A 598 -4.71 37.27 -9.04
N ALA A 599 -5.96 36.91 -9.19
CA ALA A 599 -6.73 36.12 -8.22
C ALA A 599 -6.56 34.61 -8.37
N GLY A 600 -5.76 34.17 -9.34
CA GLY A 600 -5.67 32.76 -9.71
C GLY A 600 -6.90 32.30 -10.52
N GLY A 601 -7.18 31.01 -10.50
CA GLY A 601 -8.27 30.40 -11.25
C GLY A 601 -8.15 28.88 -11.36
N PHE A 602 -9.02 28.29 -12.15
CA PHE A 602 -8.93 26.89 -12.54
C PHE A 602 -8.77 26.81 -14.05
N PHE A 603 -7.66 26.22 -14.47
CA PHE A 603 -7.26 26.20 -15.87
C PHE A 603 -7.23 24.77 -16.39
N THR A 604 -7.53 24.62 -17.69
CA THR A 604 -7.48 23.35 -18.40
C THR A 604 -6.72 23.50 -19.70
N GLY A 605 -5.93 22.51 -20.05
CA GLY A 605 -5.20 22.48 -21.31
C GLY A 605 -4.91 21.04 -21.75
N ASN A 606 -4.12 20.92 -22.80
CA ASN A 606 -3.71 19.65 -23.36
C ASN A 606 -2.38 19.79 -24.07
N THR A 607 -1.35 19.07 -23.60
CA THR A 607 -0.01 19.09 -24.16
C THR A 607 0.18 18.17 -25.37
N THR A 608 -0.84 17.37 -25.76
CA THR A 608 -0.69 16.38 -26.83
C THR A 608 -0.24 16.95 -28.18
N SER A 609 -0.63 18.19 -28.50
CA SER A 609 -0.29 18.87 -29.75
C SER A 609 0.78 19.97 -29.57
N SER A 610 1.27 20.17 -28.37
CA SER A 610 2.31 21.16 -28.05
C SER A 610 3.68 20.74 -28.56
N THR A 611 4.61 21.68 -28.62
CA THR A 611 6.04 21.42 -28.85
C THR A 611 6.75 21.11 -27.53
N ALA A 612 7.97 20.68 -27.57
CA ALA A 612 8.84 20.46 -26.43
C ALA A 612 9.93 21.53 -26.44
N ASP A 613 9.72 22.60 -25.67
CA ASP A 613 10.54 23.82 -25.77
C ASP A 613 11.45 24.02 -24.57
N PHE A 614 11.11 23.53 -23.38
CA PHE A 614 11.81 23.85 -22.14
C PHE A 614 12.06 22.61 -21.30
N ASN A 615 13.30 22.39 -20.87
CA ASN A 615 13.67 21.38 -19.90
C ASN A 615 13.48 21.87 -18.48
N ALA A 616 12.91 21.03 -17.63
CA ALA A 616 12.77 21.25 -16.21
C ALA A 616 13.82 20.43 -15.44
N SER A 617 14.29 20.93 -14.30
CA SER A 617 15.34 20.27 -13.52
C SER A 617 14.91 18.92 -12.91
N CYS A 618 13.61 18.72 -12.72
CA CYS A 618 13.04 17.52 -12.14
C CYS A 618 12.52 16.51 -13.19
N ASP A 619 12.76 16.74 -14.48
CA ASP A 619 12.44 15.78 -15.53
C ASP A 619 13.40 14.57 -15.52
N ALA A 620 13.03 13.51 -16.25
CA ALA A 620 13.84 12.31 -16.34
C ALA A 620 15.24 12.59 -16.91
N PRO A 621 16.28 11.95 -16.39
CA PRO A 621 17.63 12.12 -16.92
C PRO A 621 17.73 11.69 -18.40
N GLY A 622 18.51 12.45 -19.18
CA GLY A 622 18.81 12.10 -20.58
C GLY A 622 17.74 12.48 -21.60
N GLN A 623 16.73 13.26 -21.20
CA GLN A 623 15.74 13.79 -22.15
C GLN A 623 16.39 14.64 -23.24
N PRO A 624 15.84 14.63 -24.46
CA PRO A 624 16.27 15.57 -25.52
C PRO A 624 16.04 17.02 -25.09
N ILE A 625 16.71 17.94 -25.78
CA ILE A 625 16.50 19.38 -25.56
C ILE A 625 15.01 19.69 -25.77
N GLY A 626 14.40 20.31 -24.75
CA GLY A 626 12.97 20.62 -24.71
C GLY A 626 12.14 19.63 -23.87
N GLY A 627 12.68 18.50 -23.43
CA GLY A 627 11.96 17.54 -22.54
C GLY A 627 10.73 16.95 -23.19
N ALA A 628 9.64 16.83 -22.43
CA ALA A 628 8.33 16.45 -22.94
C ALA A 628 7.58 17.65 -23.56
N ARG A 629 6.33 17.47 -23.93
CA ARG A 629 5.52 18.55 -24.54
C ARG A 629 4.93 19.45 -23.48
N ASP A 630 5.17 20.75 -23.58
CA ASP A 630 4.82 21.70 -22.55
C ASP A 630 3.81 22.77 -22.99
N GLN A 631 3.15 23.38 -22.01
CA GLN A 631 2.37 24.61 -22.16
C GLN A 631 2.80 25.62 -21.10
N LEU A 632 2.84 26.89 -21.49
CA LEU A 632 3.40 27.96 -20.69
C LEU A 632 2.34 28.98 -20.26
N LEU A 633 2.24 29.24 -18.97
CA LEU A 633 1.39 30.27 -18.41
C LEU A 633 2.24 31.35 -17.74
N ARG A 634 1.70 32.56 -17.61
CA ARG A 634 2.38 33.70 -17.00
C ARG A 634 1.56 34.22 -15.80
N LEU A 635 2.23 34.43 -14.68
CA LEU A 635 1.67 35.03 -13.47
C LEU A 635 2.47 36.27 -13.08
N ASP A 636 1.81 37.43 -13.00
CA ASP A 636 2.42 38.67 -12.56
C ASP A 636 1.96 38.99 -11.14
N LEU A 637 2.92 39.04 -10.19
CA LEU A 637 2.67 39.39 -8.79
C LEU A 637 3.18 40.81 -8.50
N VAL A 638 2.31 41.67 -8.06
CA VAL A 638 2.66 43.08 -7.71
C VAL A 638 3.23 43.22 -6.29
N GLN A 639 3.00 42.22 -5.45
CA GLN A 639 3.50 42.12 -4.08
C GLN A 639 3.80 40.66 -3.72
N PRO A 640 4.54 40.41 -2.63
CA PRO A 640 4.72 39.02 -2.16
C PRO A 640 3.39 38.35 -1.88
N GLN A 641 3.25 37.06 -2.29
CA GLN A 641 2.04 36.25 -2.13
C GLN A 641 2.44 34.79 -1.88
N ARG A 642 1.62 34.06 -1.15
CA ARG A 642 1.65 32.60 -1.17
C ARG A 642 0.87 32.12 -2.38
N VAL A 643 1.48 31.33 -3.24
CA VAL A 643 0.81 30.80 -4.43
C VAL A 643 0.82 29.28 -4.42
N VAL A 644 -0.37 28.71 -4.58
CA VAL A 644 -0.56 27.26 -4.68
C VAL A 644 -0.90 26.90 -6.11
N PHE A 645 -0.18 25.93 -6.65
CA PHE A 645 -0.44 25.30 -7.94
C PHE A 645 -0.73 23.83 -7.71
N ASP A 646 -1.91 23.38 -8.08
CA ASP A 646 -2.35 22.00 -7.88
C ASP A 646 -2.89 21.40 -9.17
N MET A 647 -2.25 20.35 -9.67
CA MET A 647 -2.64 19.65 -10.88
C MET A 647 -3.54 18.44 -10.62
N SER A 648 -4.17 18.34 -9.46
CA SER A 648 -5.12 17.27 -9.14
C SER A 648 -6.19 17.13 -10.22
N GLY A 649 -6.47 15.88 -10.65
CA GLY A 649 -7.43 15.57 -11.72
C GLY A 649 -6.87 15.61 -13.13
N SER A 650 -5.56 15.79 -13.33
CA SER A 650 -4.88 15.57 -14.61
C SER A 650 -4.77 14.07 -14.92
N PHE A 651 -4.57 13.70 -16.22
CA PHE A 651 -4.72 12.32 -16.68
C PHE A 651 -3.40 11.60 -17.05
N TYR A 652 -2.25 12.24 -16.83
CA TYR A 652 -0.92 11.70 -17.13
C TYR A 652 0.07 12.06 -16.01
N THR A 653 1.30 11.55 -16.04
CA THR A 653 2.35 11.91 -15.07
C THR A 653 2.79 13.35 -15.33
N THR A 654 2.26 14.28 -14.52
CA THR A 654 2.47 15.71 -14.72
C THR A 654 3.81 16.16 -14.19
N LEU A 655 4.38 17.15 -14.83
CA LEU A 655 5.51 17.94 -14.34
C LEU A 655 5.08 19.41 -14.28
N LEU A 656 5.45 20.09 -13.22
CA LEU A 656 5.19 21.50 -12.99
C LEU A 656 6.49 22.19 -12.63
N ASP A 657 6.92 23.15 -13.46
CA ASP A 657 8.12 23.95 -13.22
C ASP A 657 7.74 25.43 -13.18
N LEU A 658 8.27 26.14 -12.18
CA LEU A 658 8.06 27.57 -12.00
C LEU A 658 9.35 28.33 -12.26
N ARG A 659 9.29 29.28 -13.16
CA ARG A 659 10.42 30.15 -13.55
C ARG A 659 10.14 31.62 -13.25
N LYS A 660 11.16 32.40 -12.93
CA LYS A 660 11.05 33.81 -12.67
C LYS A 660 11.93 34.62 -13.64
N GLY A 661 11.39 35.68 -14.22
CA GLY A 661 12.15 36.56 -15.10
C GLY A 661 11.31 37.63 -15.75
N ALA A 662 11.93 38.72 -16.18
CA ALA A 662 11.26 39.76 -16.98
C ALA A 662 11.03 39.30 -18.43
N THR A 663 11.82 38.34 -18.89
CA THR A 663 11.75 37.73 -20.22
C THR A 663 11.50 36.22 -20.07
N CYS A 664 10.65 35.66 -20.92
CA CYS A 664 10.35 34.22 -21.00
C CYS A 664 11.55 33.46 -21.56
N PRO A 665 11.83 32.24 -21.07
CA PRO A 665 11.08 31.51 -20.02
C PRO A 665 11.48 31.88 -18.59
N GLY A 666 12.46 32.74 -18.39
CA GLY A 666 13.01 33.07 -17.09
C GLY A 666 14.00 32.01 -16.57
N ILE A 667 14.35 32.12 -15.31
CA ILE A 667 15.21 31.18 -14.60
C ILE A 667 14.34 30.36 -13.64
N GLU A 668 14.54 29.07 -13.58
CA GLU A 668 13.84 28.17 -12.66
C GLU A 668 14.01 28.67 -11.22
N VAL A 669 12.89 28.77 -10.52
CA VAL A 669 12.89 29.14 -9.11
C VAL A 669 13.41 27.92 -8.31
N PRO A 670 14.40 28.09 -7.42
CA PRO A 670 14.91 26.99 -6.64
C PRO A 670 13.78 26.22 -5.94
N ASN A 671 13.79 24.91 -6.05
CA ASN A 671 12.80 24.00 -5.45
C ASN A 671 11.35 24.18 -5.95
N ALA A 672 11.18 24.74 -7.12
CA ALA A 672 9.88 24.98 -7.71
C ALA A 672 9.62 24.10 -8.96
N CYS A 673 10.28 22.94 -9.01
CA CYS A 673 10.02 21.89 -10.00
C CYS A 673 9.49 20.64 -9.28
N HIS A 674 8.36 20.10 -9.74
CA HIS A 674 7.72 18.93 -9.08
C HIS A 674 7.10 17.99 -10.10
N VAL A 675 7.39 16.71 -9.93
CA VAL A 675 6.79 15.61 -10.71
C VAL A 675 5.71 14.91 -9.88
N GLY A 676 4.54 14.72 -10.47
CA GLY A 676 3.43 14.03 -9.82
C GLY A 676 3.25 12.61 -10.35
N PHE A 677 3.80 11.63 -9.67
CA PHE A 677 3.62 10.23 -10.00
C PHE A 677 2.26 9.68 -9.54
N GLN A 678 1.74 8.70 -10.27
CA GLN A 678 0.50 7.97 -9.97
C GLN A 678 -0.72 8.90 -9.73
N ALA A 679 -1.44 8.71 -8.60
CA ALA A 679 -2.58 9.54 -8.23
C ALA A 679 -2.18 10.93 -7.70
N SER A 680 -0.92 11.11 -7.28
CA SER A 680 -0.37 12.40 -6.78
C SER A 680 0.12 13.23 -7.96
N ARG A 681 -0.68 14.16 -8.46
CA ARG A 681 -0.29 15.07 -9.54
C ARG A 681 0.62 16.17 -9.02
N SER A 682 1.33 16.85 -9.92
CA SER A 682 2.28 17.92 -9.56
C SER A 682 1.63 18.99 -8.68
N PHE A 683 2.43 19.51 -7.75
CA PHE A 683 1.98 20.44 -6.74
C PHE A 683 3.11 21.36 -6.28
N LEU A 684 2.84 22.65 -6.23
CA LEU A 684 3.73 23.62 -5.62
C LEU A 684 2.93 24.53 -4.68
N ASP A 685 3.49 24.86 -3.53
CA ASP A 685 2.92 25.79 -2.54
C ASP A 685 4.07 26.66 -2.02
N LEU A 686 4.19 27.84 -2.56
CA LEU A 686 5.39 28.65 -2.47
C LEU A 686 5.09 30.08 -2.00
N PRO A 687 5.89 30.64 -1.10
CA PRO A 687 5.93 32.08 -0.85
C PRO A 687 6.71 32.76 -1.99
N LEU A 688 6.01 33.46 -2.87
CA LEU A 688 6.59 34.12 -4.02
C LEU A 688 6.73 35.61 -3.77
N THR A 689 7.86 36.20 -4.17
CA THR A 689 8.09 37.64 -4.12
C THR A 689 7.38 38.32 -5.29
N ALA A 690 7.24 39.65 -5.28
CA ALA A 690 6.76 40.39 -6.45
C ALA A 690 7.62 40.10 -7.69
N GLY A 691 7.00 40.03 -8.85
CA GLY A 691 7.67 39.79 -10.14
C GLY A 691 6.82 39.02 -11.13
N THR A 692 7.38 38.76 -12.30
CA THR A 692 6.80 37.95 -13.36
C THR A 692 7.29 36.51 -13.24
N TYR A 693 6.36 35.58 -13.27
CA TYR A 693 6.61 34.13 -13.21
C TYR A 693 6.04 33.47 -14.45
N PHE A 694 6.73 32.43 -14.91
CA PHE A 694 6.28 31.53 -15.95
C PHE A 694 6.08 30.15 -15.36
N VAL A 695 4.89 29.61 -15.55
CA VAL A 695 4.46 28.29 -15.07
C VAL A 695 4.48 27.36 -16.27
N GLN A 696 5.42 26.45 -16.28
CA GLN A 696 5.51 25.40 -17.29
C GLN A 696 4.68 24.19 -16.81
N VAL A 697 3.70 23.82 -17.62
CA VAL A 697 2.91 22.59 -17.43
C VAL A 697 3.39 21.58 -18.45
N ASP A 698 3.94 20.48 -17.97
CA ASP A 698 4.64 19.51 -18.78
C ASP A 698 4.29 18.07 -18.35
N GLY A 699 4.88 17.08 -19.00
CA GLY A 699 4.84 15.67 -18.64
C GLY A 699 6.22 15.18 -18.21
N TYR A 700 6.25 14.18 -17.34
CA TYR A 700 7.49 13.51 -16.98
C TYR A 700 7.89 12.53 -18.09
N ASN A 701 9.18 12.53 -18.45
CA ASN A 701 9.76 11.73 -19.52
C ASN A 701 9.17 12.08 -20.90
N ALA A 702 8.18 11.42 -21.42
CA ALA A 702 7.51 11.72 -22.67
C ALA A 702 5.98 11.75 -22.51
N ASP A 703 5.51 11.76 -21.26
CA ASP A 703 4.09 11.81 -20.94
C ASP A 703 3.47 13.12 -21.43
N LYS A 704 2.24 13.06 -21.86
CA LYS A 704 1.46 14.18 -22.38
C LYS A 704 -0.02 13.91 -22.30
N GLY A 705 -0.83 14.93 -22.26
CA GLY A 705 -2.27 14.74 -22.21
C GLY A 705 -3.06 15.95 -21.74
N ALA A 706 -4.32 15.71 -21.43
CA ALA A 706 -5.18 16.71 -20.82
C ALA A 706 -4.82 16.93 -19.36
N TRP A 707 -4.72 18.19 -18.96
CA TRP A 707 -4.37 18.59 -17.62
C TRP A 707 -5.35 19.59 -17.01
N ASN A 708 -5.39 19.60 -15.70
CA ASN A 708 -6.06 20.58 -14.87
C ASN A 708 -5.02 21.29 -13.99
N LEU A 709 -5.20 22.57 -13.75
CA LEU A 709 -4.36 23.36 -12.87
C LEU A 709 -5.23 24.31 -12.03
N ASP A 710 -5.28 24.08 -10.74
CA ASP A 710 -5.86 25.03 -9.76
C ASP A 710 -4.77 25.97 -9.28
N VAL A 711 -4.91 27.25 -9.55
CA VAL A 711 -4.00 28.30 -9.07
C VAL A 711 -4.71 29.12 -8.02
N ARG A 712 -4.13 29.20 -6.83
CA ARG A 712 -4.63 30.02 -5.72
C ARG A 712 -3.57 31.02 -5.30
N VAL A 713 -3.93 32.29 -5.34
CA VAL A 713 -3.07 33.38 -4.89
C VAL A 713 -3.63 33.88 -3.56
N LEU A 714 -2.81 33.77 -2.53
CA LEU A 714 -3.19 33.99 -1.15
C LEU A 714 -2.33 35.11 -0.53
N PRO A 715 -2.81 35.80 0.49
CA PRO A 715 -1.94 36.70 1.28
C PRO A 715 -0.67 35.97 1.75
N PRO A 716 0.43 36.70 1.91
CA PRO A 716 1.71 36.12 2.33
C PRO A 716 1.67 35.49 3.73
#